data_a4a46513548a172c672ec3d9ef5e2a8d
#
_entry.id   a4a46513548a172c672ec3d9ef5e2a8d
#
_cell.length_a   1.000
_cell.length_b   1.000
_cell.length_c   1.000
_cell.angle_alpha   90.00
_cell.angle_beta   90.00
_cell.angle_gamma   90.00
#
_symmetry.space_group_name_H-M   'P 1'
#
loop_
_entity.id
_entity.type
_entity.pdbx_description
1 polymer ?
#
loop_
_entity_poly.entity_id
_entity_poly.type
_entity_poly.pdbx_seq_one_letter_code
_entity_poly.pdbx_strand_id
1 'polypeptide(L)'
;MHSCIRGCLVALILAYDLTLHVSSAVGASVGPSDRGANAAIAMAKTLRLADDSRWQKLLFVREHVLGSRRSLISSPRFFLAAGGNENPERELTADLAGFYLDQSTLSQGDLHPQCLYPARLQWLREALPGGLRNLPNVTCPALHEWRSKVSVHHAAIVFSSYYANNPASMFGHSFLVLRRKAGPNYNALLDEAVSYVAFPDTENPVLYSLRGMTGRFPGRLLMQPYYMKVQEYNNADSRDLWEYDLALTGVQLQRLMNILWELGPNEIPYYYFDQNCSAVMQLILAAALPEYDLGFSHPWVIPSDTLRSLTRQRGLVGDVLYRPSSLSVFLQRYRALNSFEQGRVDQILADNDVREARAALQLFDPPARAEIIDTVLDGIDFKERIAGASEPIEFADLRRTLLKERSAMPKLSASPTGRDALASNQHSLVERPDSSPPSTRLSAGGGYSSEHGAYGDVEWRPALHDLASSDFGFPSGLAIEFFGLTARAYHDQRFLLEKFILFAVRSVPSIEAIVRPWAWGLEIGGAALEDCTKSDFSCHQSFVRGGRGVSGRIGNVAAYALFGAQTGYTTEPQPRWFLGPYLTTGVVVQVAQTVKFTIEGVRSREFELTKELTERDALTGTLAWSISGDSELKLTARWRKHGAEGTLAFGRYY
;
A
#
# COMPACT_ATOMS: atom_id res chain seq x y z
N MET A 1 -20.36 8.42 -9.06
CA MET A 1 -19.18 7.66 -9.48
C MET A 1 -18.65 8.08 -10.87
N HIS A 2 -19.15 9.17 -11.45
CA HIS A 2 -18.75 9.61 -12.81
C HIS A 2 -17.96 10.92 -12.87
N SER A 3 -17.60 11.53 -11.74
CA SER A 3 -17.02 12.88 -11.72
C SER A 3 -15.56 12.97 -11.27
N CYS A 4 -14.97 11.94 -10.70
CA CYS A 4 -13.61 12.05 -10.13
C CYS A 4 -12.44 11.81 -11.12
N ILE A 5 -12.70 11.37 -12.35
CA ILE A 5 -11.63 10.99 -13.30
C ILE A 5 -11.29 12.10 -14.31
N ARG A 6 -12.14 13.11 -14.47
CA ARG A 6 -11.90 14.18 -15.47
C ARG A 6 -11.06 15.37 -14.99
N GLY A 7 -10.80 15.49 -13.69
CA GLY A 7 -10.06 16.64 -13.12
C GLY A 7 -8.53 16.52 -13.10
N CYS A 8 -7.96 15.34 -13.29
CA CYS A 8 -6.50 15.11 -13.16
C CYS A 8 -5.71 15.09 -14.48
N LEU A 9 -6.31 15.42 -15.61
CA LEU A 9 -5.67 15.27 -16.93
C LEU A 9 -5.18 16.58 -17.56
N VAL A 10 -5.11 17.68 -16.80
CA VAL A 10 -4.47 18.92 -17.26
C VAL A 10 -3.48 19.42 -16.20
N ALA A 11 -2.50 18.59 -15.85
CA ALA A 11 -1.25 19.05 -15.29
C ALA A 11 -0.20 18.86 -16.37
N LEU A 12 0.38 19.97 -16.80
CA LEU A 12 1.48 20.04 -17.77
C LEU A 12 2.46 18.90 -17.52
N ILE A 13 2.43 17.90 -18.38
CA ILE A 13 3.52 16.96 -18.58
C ILE A 13 4.66 17.78 -19.16
N LEU A 14 5.54 18.29 -18.30
CA LEU A 14 6.92 18.48 -18.65
C LEU A 14 7.55 17.08 -18.60
N ALA A 15 7.02 16.19 -19.46
CA ALA A 15 7.76 15.05 -19.90
C ALA A 15 8.95 15.60 -20.70
N TYR A 16 10.11 15.59 -20.07
CA TYR A 16 11.34 15.56 -20.85
C TYR A 16 11.30 14.25 -21.64
N ASP A 17 10.72 14.29 -22.83
CA ASP A 17 10.94 13.31 -23.88
C ASP A 17 12.42 13.39 -24.28
N LEU A 18 13.30 12.86 -23.43
CA LEU A 18 14.62 12.46 -23.88
C LEU A 18 14.43 11.18 -24.70
N THR A 19 14.15 11.33 -25.99
CA THR A 19 14.23 10.23 -26.95
C THR A 19 15.71 9.85 -27.10
N LEU A 20 16.17 8.97 -26.21
CA LEU A 20 17.51 8.41 -26.26
C LEU A 20 17.54 7.32 -27.33
N HIS A 21 18.27 7.57 -28.41
CA HIS A 21 18.54 6.56 -29.42
C HIS A 21 19.76 5.76 -28.97
N VAL A 22 19.59 4.47 -28.80
CA VAL A 22 20.70 3.52 -28.60
C VAL A 22 20.96 2.82 -29.93
N SER A 23 22.03 3.20 -30.60
CA SER A 23 22.51 2.50 -31.80
C SER A 23 23.35 1.30 -31.41
N SER A 24 23.01 0.13 -31.94
CA SER A 24 23.81 -1.09 -31.82
C SER A 24 25.00 -0.99 -32.78
N ALA A 25 26.13 -0.51 -32.31
CA ALA A 25 27.37 -0.48 -33.10
C ALA A 25 28.29 -1.64 -32.67
N VAL A 26 28.35 -2.67 -33.49
CA VAL A 26 29.38 -3.72 -33.37
C VAL A 26 30.18 -3.73 -34.66
N GLY A 27 31.48 -3.40 -34.53
CA GLY A 27 32.46 -3.63 -35.55
C GLY A 27 33.52 -2.52 -35.64
N ALA A 28 34.53 -2.52 -34.75
CA ALA A 28 35.69 -1.66 -34.89
C ALA A 28 36.96 -2.32 -34.36
N SER A 29 38.10 -1.97 -34.93
CA SER A 29 39.47 -2.48 -34.72
C SER A 29 39.99 -2.25 -33.30
N VAL A 30 40.80 -3.19 -32.77
CA VAL A 30 41.35 -3.24 -31.41
C VAL A 30 42.28 -2.05 -31.13
N GLY A 31 41.77 -1.03 -30.42
CA GLY A 31 42.49 0.14 -29.93
C GLY A 31 43.03 -0.01 -28.49
N PRO A 32 43.76 0.99 -27.93
CA PRO A 32 44.20 0.98 -26.54
C PRO A 32 43.07 0.87 -25.52
N SER A 33 41.89 1.42 -25.83
CA SER A 33 40.66 1.29 -25.05
C SER A 33 40.19 -0.16 -24.96
N ASP A 34 40.37 -0.95 -26.03
CA ASP A 34 39.95 -2.35 -26.08
C ASP A 34 40.81 -3.25 -25.18
N ARG A 35 42.09 -2.93 -24.96
CA ARG A 35 42.94 -3.65 -24.01
C ARG A 35 42.48 -3.44 -22.56
N GLY A 36 42.06 -2.23 -22.22
CA GLY A 36 41.52 -1.92 -20.90
C GLY A 36 40.19 -2.64 -20.65
N ALA A 37 39.28 -2.60 -21.62
CA ALA A 37 38.01 -3.29 -21.58
C ALA A 37 38.17 -4.81 -21.43
N ASN A 38 39.04 -5.42 -22.29
CA ASN A 38 39.28 -6.87 -22.26
C ASN A 38 39.90 -7.33 -20.94
N ALA A 39 40.81 -6.54 -20.36
CA ALA A 39 41.42 -6.84 -19.05
C ALA A 39 40.34 -6.77 -17.92
N ALA A 40 39.48 -5.75 -17.93
CA ALA A 40 38.38 -5.61 -16.97
C ALA A 40 37.39 -6.76 -17.10
N ILE A 41 36.99 -7.14 -18.32
CA ILE A 41 36.10 -8.27 -18.60
C ILE A 41 36.69 -9.59 -18.10
N ALA A 42 37.96 -9.86 -18.39
CA ALA A 42 38.66 -11.06 -17.94
C ALA A 42 38.70 -11.14 -16.39
N MET A 43 39.01 -10.00 -15.74
CA MET A 43 39.02 -9.91 -14.29
C MET A 43 37.64 -10.12 -13.70
N ALA A 44 36.59 -9.50 -14.26
CA ALA A 44 35.22 -9.65 -13.81
C ALA A 44 34.71 -11.11 -13.91
N LYS A 45 35.11 -11.82 -14.97
CA LYS A 45 34.85 -13.27 -15.12
C LYS A 45 35.61 -14.10 -14.09
N THR A 46 36.88 -13.82 -13.87
CA THR A 46 37.67 -14.52 -12.86
C THR A 46 37.08 -14.37 -11.46
N LEU A 47 36.59 -13.20 -11.13
CA LEU A 47 35.92 -12.87 -9.86
C LEU A 47 34.46 -13.28 -9.81
N ARG A 48 33.90 -13.80 -10.91
CA ARG A 48 32.48 -14.18 -11.04
C ARG A 48 31.51 -13.05 -10.64
N LEU A 49 31.85 -11.82 -11.03
CA LEU A 49 31.04 -10.64 -10.65
C LEU A 49 29.62 -10.67 -11.17
N ALA A 50 29.33 -11.46 -12.20
CA ALA A 50 27.96 -11.67 -12.68
C ALA A 50 27.05 -12.38 -11.64
N ASP A 51 27.64 -13.20 -10.76
CA ASP A 51 26.96 -13.90 -9.69
C ASP A 51 26.87 -13.05 -8.39
N ASP A 52 27.55 -11.91 -8.33
CA ASP A 52 27.52 -11.01 -7.17
C ASP A 52 26.11 -10.48 -6.93
N SER A 53 25.64 -10.58 -5.69
CA SER A 53 24.30 -10.16 -5.31
C SER A 53 24.04 -8.66 -5.54
N ARG A 54 25.06 -7.82 -5.43
CA ARG A 54 24.98 -6.37 -5.69
C ARG A 54 24.76 -6.11 -7.19
N TRP A 55 25.45 -6.86 -8.06
CA TRP A 55 25.23 -6.78 -9.51
C TRP A 55 23.81 -7.18 -9.87
N GLN A 56 23.33 -8.28 -9.33
CA GLN A 56 21.97 -8.74 -9.58
C GLN A 56 20.92 -7.75 -9.06
N LYS A 57 21.16 -7.11 -7.91
CA LYS A 57 20.28 -6.05 -7.39
C LYS A 57 20.28 -4.81 -8.30
N LEU A 58 21.42 -4.41 -8.88
CA LEU A 58 21.49 -3.29 -9.83
C LEU A 58 20.76 -3.59 -11.15
N LEU A 59 20.71 -4.83 -11.56
CA LEU A 59 19.94 -5.28 -12.71
C LEU A 59 18.48 -5.63 -12.37
N PHE A 60 18.06 -5.50 -11.10
CA PHE A 60 16.71 -5.87 -10.63
C PHE A 60 16.36 -7.32 -10.96
N VAL A 61 17.34 -8.23 -10.89
CA VAL A 61 17.16 -9.65 -11.14
C VAL A 61 16.39 -10.27 -9.98
N ARG A 62 15.35 -11.01 -10.30
CA ARG A 62 14.57 -11.82 -9.34
C ARG A 62 14.57 -13.28 -9.76
N GLU A 63 14.67 -14.14 -8.78
CA GLU A 63 14.50 -15.58 -8.99
C GLU A 63 13.01 -15.92 -8.97
N HIS A 64 12.53 -16.54 -10.03
CA HIS A 64 11.16 -17.04 -10.12
C HIS A 64 11.04 -18.41 -9.44
N VAL A 65 9.81 -18.77 -9.03
CA VAL A 65 9.47 -20.02 -8.34
C VAL A 65 10.00 -21.27 -9.06
N LEU A 66 10.17 -21.21 -10.38
CA LEU A 66 10.72 -22.29 -11.21
C LEU A 66 12.25 -22.20 -11.41
N GLY A 67 12.95 -21.38 -10.63
CA GLY A 67 14.42 -21.28 -10.66
C GLY A 67 15.00 -20.45 -11.82
N SER A 68 14.17 -19.84 -12.67
CA SER A 68 14.67 -18.92 -13.70
C SER A 68 14.98 -17.55 -13.09
N ARG A 69 16.12 -16.97 -13.45
CA ARG A 69 16.56 -15.64 -13.03
C ARG A 69 16.35 -14.66 -14.17
N ARG A 70 15.58 -13.63 -13.94
CA ARG A 70 15.29 -12.59 -14.93
C ARG A 70 15.15 -11.24 -14.25
N SER A 71 15.53 -10.18 -14.96
CA SER A 71 15.24 -8.81 -14.53
C SER A 71 13.75 -8.51 -14.59
N LEU A 72 13.26 -7.76 -13.60
CA LEU A 72 11.89 -7.23 -13.58
C LEU A 72 11.69 -6.11 -14.61
N ILE A 73 12.79 -5.51 -15.09
CA ILE A 73 12.74 -4.42 -16.08
C ILE A 73 12.55 -5.03 -17.46
N SER A 74 11.44 -4.68 -18.09
CA SER A 74 11.10 -5.16 -19.44
C SER A 74 11.63 -4.24 -20.56
N SER A 75 12.03 -3.02 -20.24
CA SER A 75 12.53 -2.04 -21.18
C SER A 75 13.87 -2.46 -21.77
N PRO A 76 13.99 -2.68 -23.09
CA PRO A 76 15.26 -3.01 -23.71
C PRO A 76 16.32 -1.92 -23.57
N ARG A 77 15.92 -0.67 -23.33
CA ARG A 77 16.81 0.48 -23.16
C ARG A 77 17.58 0.46 -21.85
N PHE A 78 17.16 -0.36 -20.89
CA PHE A 78 17.87 -0.54 -19.62
C PHE A 78 19.13 -1.41 -19.78
N PHE A 79 19.23 -2.16 -20.86
CA PHE A 79 20.32 -3.12 -21.08
C PHE A 79 21.14 -2.72 -22.30
N LEU A 80 22.48 -2.84 -22.20
CA LEU A 80 23.39 -2.70 -23.33
C LEU A 80 23.46 -3.98 -24.16
N ALA A 81 23.36 -5.14 -23.50
CA ALA A 81 23.38 -6.43 -24.18
C ALA A 81 21.99 -6.82 -24.68
N ALA A 82 21.91 -7.36 -25.89
CA ALA A 82 20.72 -8.08 -26.34
C ALA A 82 20.51 -9.31 -25.42
N GLY A 83 19.35 -9.37 -24.74
CA GLY A 83 19.05 -10.41 -23.73
C GLY A 83 19.75 -10.21 -22.39
N GLY A 84 20.24 -9.00 -22.08
CA GLY A 84 20.83 -8.64 -20.78
C GLY A 84 19.85 -8.81 -19.61
N ASN A 85 18.55 -8.72 -19.86
CA ASN A 85 17.50 -8.98 -18.89
C ASN A 85 17.42 -10.44 -18.41
N GLU A 86 17.96 -11.40 -19.17
CA GLU A 86 17.97 -12.83 -18.87
C GLU A 86 19.39 -13.35 -18.54
N ASN A 87 20.41 -12.58 -18.93
CA ASN A 87 21.80 -12.99 -18.77
C ASN A 87 22.66 -11.87 -18.15
N PRO A 88 22.82 -11.85 -16.82
CA PRO A 88 23.63 -10.86 -16.12
C PRO A 88 25.10 -10.82 -16.54
N GLU A 89 25.68 -11.94 -17.01
CA GLU A 89 27.08 -11.98 -17.49
C GLU A 89 27.24 -11.27 -18.84
N ARG A 90 26.26 -11.44 -19.74
CA ARG A 90 26.26 -10.71 -21.03
C ARG A 90 26.13 -9.21 -20.80
N GLU A 91 25.25 -8.81 -19.89
CA GLU A 91 25.09 -7.40 -19.55
C GLU A 91 26.36 -6.83 -18.93
N LEU A 92 26.97 -7.52 -17.96
CA LEU A 92 28.23 -7.12 -17.34
C LEU A 92 29.35 -6.92 -18.39
N THR A 93 29.42 -7.84 -19.35
CA THR A 93 30.41 -7.76 -20.44
C THR A 93 30.13 -6.56 -21.35
N ALA A 94 28.88 -6.30 -21.69
CA ALA A 94 28.49 -5.16 -22.53
C ALA A 94 28.70 -3.83 -21.81
N ASP A 95 28.39 -3.73 -20.52
CA ASP A 95 28.62 -2.54 -19.71
C ASP A 95 30.12 -2.22 -19.63
N LEU A 96 30.96 -3.23 -19.33
CA LEU A 96 32.39 -3.04 -19.31
C LEU A 96 32.96 -2.61 -20.66
N ALA A 97 32.53 -3.22 -21.76
CA ALA A 97 32.94 -2.79 -23.11
C ALA A 97 32.43 -1.36 -23.40
N GLY A 98 31.20 -1.05 -23.08
CA GLY A 98 30.58 0.25 -23.29
C GLY A 98 31.25 1.39 -22.52
N PHE A 99 31.72 1.14 -21.29
CA PHE A 99 32.39 2.17 -20.49
C PHE A 99 33.75 2.60 -21.06
N TYR A 100 34.39 1.76 -21.89
CA TYR A 100 35.64 2.05 -22.55
C TYR A 100 35.48 2.63 -23.96
N LEU A 101 34.25 2.82 -24.46
CA LEU A 101 34.05 3.49 -25.76
C LEU A 101 34.60 4.91 -25.74
N ASP A 102 35.10 5.38 -26.87
CA ASP A 102 35.45 6.78 -27.04
C ASP A 102 34.15 7.58 -27.32
N GLN A 103 33.99 8.71 -26.64
CA GLN A 103 32.81 9.56 -26.82
C GLN A 103 32.61 10.04 -28.27
N SER A 104 33.71 10.17 -29.02
CA SER A 104 33.70 10.54 -30.43
C SER A 104 33.11 9.48 -31.37
N THR A 105 32.98 8.23 -30.89
CA THR A 105 32.37 7.12 -31.67
C THR A 105 30.86 7.06 -31.59
N LEU A 106 30.27 7.84 -30.71
CA LEU A 106 28.81 7.88 -30.51
C LEU A 106 28.14 8.82 -31.50
N SER A 107 26.92 8.49 -31.91
CA SER A 107 26.11 9.37 -32.73
C SER A 107 25.74 10.65 -31.99
N GLN A 108 25.51 11.72 -32.73
CA GLN A 108 25.13 13.01 -32.14
C GLN A 108 23.77 12.87 -31.41
N GLY A 109 23.76 13.13 -30.10
CA GLY A 109 22.59 13.01 -29.24
C GLY A 109 22.57 11.74 -28.38
N ASP A 110 23.42 10.75 -28.65
CA ASP A 110 23.52 9.56 -27.82
C ASP A 110 24.29 9.86 -26.51
N LEU A 111 23.78 9.34 -25.40
CA LEU A 111 24.50 9.41 -24.13
C LEU A 111 25.51 8.28 -24.03
N HIS A 112 26.71 8.61 -23.56
CA HIS A 112 27.75 7.63 -23.31
C HIS A 112 27.32 6.65 -22.19
N PRO A 113 27.64 5.33 -22.27
CA PRO A 113 27.29 4.35 -21.24
C PRO A 113 27.69 4.75 -19.81
N GLN A 114 28.84 5.43 -19.60
CA GLN A 114 29.21 5.97 -18.29
C GLN A 114 28.20 7.00 -17.76
N CYS A 115 27.49 7.70 -18.65
CA CYS A 115 26.48 8.69 -18.29
C CYS A 115 25.10 8.06 -18.14
N LEU A 116 24.81 6.99 -18.88
CA LEU A 116 23.55 6.24 -18.78
C LEU A 116 23.49 5.38 -17.50
N TYR A 117 24.61 4.73 -17.15
CA TYR A 117 24.67 3.72 -16.09
C TYR A 117 25.67 4.08 -14.97
N PRO A 118 25.50 5.23 -14.29
CA PRO A 118 26.42 5.69 -13.25
C PRO A 118 26.42 4.81 -11.99
N ALA A 119 25.32 4.09 -11.68
CA ALA A 119 25.26 3.16 -10.54
C ALA A 119 26.09 1.91 -10.81
N ARG A 120 25.97 1.33 -11.99
CA ARG A 120 26.75 0.18 -12.44
C ARG A 120 28.23 0.53 -12.52
N LEU A 121 28.56 1.68 -13.09
CA LEU A 121 29.94 2.19 -13.16
C LEU A 121 30.55 2.38 -11.77
N GLN A 122 29.78 2.97 -10.85
CA GLN A 122 30.23 3.15 -9.46
C GLN A 122 30.51 1.82 -8.79
N TRP A 123 29.60 0.86 -8.90
CA TRP A 123 29.80 -0.47 -8.32
C TRP A 123 31.01 -1.21 -8.92
N LEU A 124 31.19 -1.16 -10.24
CA LEU A 124 32.33 -1.82 -10.92
C LEU A 124 33.68 -1.21 -10.52
N ARG A 125 33.72 0.10 -10.26
CA ARG A 125 34.94 0.74 -9.71
C ARG A 125 35.26 0.23 -8.30
N GLU A 126 34.28 -0.12 -7.52
CA GLU A 126 34.43 -0.69 -6.17
C GLU A 126 34.78 -2.20 -6.22
N ALA A 127 34.15 -2.95 -7.14
CA ALA A 127 34.24 -4.40 -7.20
C ALA A 127 35.51 -4.94 -7.89
N LEU A 128 36.10 -4.17 -8.82
CA LEU A 128 37.30 -4.59 -9.53
C LEU A 128 38.56 -4.17 -8.79
N PRO A 129 39.50 -5.08 -8.46
CA PRO A 129 40.77 -4.76 -7.85
C PRO A 129 41.56 -3.76 -8.70
N GLY A 130 41.93 -2.63 -8.08
CA GLY A 130 42.59 -1.53 -8.77
C GLY A 130 41.66 -0.65 -9.61
N GLY A 131 40.37 -0.88 -9.53
CA GLY A 131 39.33 -0.13 -10.23
C GLY A 131 39.34 -0.32 -11.75
N LEU A 132 38.56 0.48 -12.45
CA LEU A 132 38.56 0.54 -13.92
C LEU A 132 39.69 1.49 -14.37
N ARG A 133 40.83 0.93 -14.80
CA ARG A 133 41.98 1.72 -15.25
C ARG A 133 41.81 2.18 -16.69
N ASN A 134 42.36 3.36 -17.01
CA ASN A 134 42.37 3.92 -18.36
C ASN A 134 40.97 4.10 -18.99
N LEU A 135 39.95 4.35 -18.18
CA LEU A 135 38.67 4.77 -18.72
C LEU A 135 38.80 6.10 -19.45
N PRO A 136 38.12 6.29 -20.58
CA PRO A 136 38.07 7.59 -21.26
C PRO A 136 37.43 8.63 -20.32
N ASN A 137 37.92 9.86 -20.42
CA ASN A 137 37.32 10.99 -19.71
C ASN A 137 36.05 11.45 -20.43
N VAL A 138 34.92 11.15 -19.86
CA VAL A 138 33.59 11.44 -20.42
C VAL A 138 32.90 12.52 -19.62
N THR A 139 32.36 13.51 -20.29
CA THR A 139 31.51 14.53 -19.68
C THR A 139 30.05 14.12 -19.75
N CYS A 140 29.30 14.24 -18.64
CA CYS A 140 27.90 13.85 -18.51
C CYS A 140 27.02 15.06 -18.14
N PRO A 141 26.84 16.05 -19.04
CA PRO A 141 26.16 17.30 -18.72
C PRO A 141 24.71 17.08 -18.26
N ALA A 142 23.95 16.22 -18.92
CA ALA A 142 22.55 15.93 -18.56
C ALA A 142 22.43 15.31 -17.15
N LEU A 143 23.30 14.37 -16.78
CA LEU A 143 23.34 13.79 -15.45
C LEU A 143 23.69 14.83 -14.38
N HIS A 144 24.66 15.69 -14.68
CA HIS A 144 25.08 16.76 -13.76
C HIS A 144 23.95 17.81 -13.59
N GLU A 145 23.31 18.21 -14.67
CA GLU A 145 22.19 19.14 -14.64
C GLU A 145 21.01 18.55 -13.82
N TRP A 146 20.65 17.30 -14.06
CA TRP A 146 19.60 16.62 -13.30
C TRP A 146 19.94 16.59 -11.80
N ARG A 147 21.15 16.18 -11.42
CA ARG A 147 21.59 16.17 -10.02
C ARG A 147 21.55 17.55 -9.37
N SER A 148 21.94 18.58 -10.11
CA SER A 148 21.91 19.96 -9.60
C SER A 148 20.50 20.48 -9.39
N LYS A 149 19.56 20.14 -10.26
CA LYS A 149 18.15 20.49 -10.15
C LYS A 149 17.47 19.82 -8.95
N VAL A 150 17.70 18.53 -8.76
CA VAL A 150 17.12 17.78 -7.63
C VAL A 150 17.81 18.13 -6.32
N SER A 151 19.13 18.37 -6.32
CA SER A 151 19.92 18.87 -5.18
C SER A 151 19.63 18.17 -3.84
N VAL A 152 19.66 16.84 -3.84
CA VAL A 152 19.23 15.98 -2.71
C VAL A 152 20.25 16.02 -1.58
N HIS A 153 19.76 16.14 -0.35
CA HIS A 153 20.54 16.13 0.88
C HIS A 153 20.13 15.03 1.85
N HIS A 154 18.84 14.68 1.83
CA HIS A 154 18.25 13.58 2.59
C HIS A 154 17.21 12.84 1.74
N ALA A 155 16.83 11.65 2.16
CA ALA A 155 15.71 10.92 1.58
C ALA A 155 14.81 10.38 2.69
N ALA A 156 13.52 10.31 2.40
CA ALA A 156 12.54 9.67 3.27
C ALA A 156 11.69 8.70 2.43
N ILE A 157 11.24 7.62 3.04
CA ILE A 157 10.15 6.83 2.48
C ILE A 157 8.84 7.28 3.11
N VAL A 158 7.84 7.54 2.28
CA VAL A 158 6.51 7.98 2.71
C VAL A 158 5.51 6.88 2.45
N PHE A 159 4.71 6.61 3.46
CA PHE A 159 3.59 5.70 3.37
C PHE A 159 2.28 6.48 3.47
N SER A 160 1.43 6.33 2.46
CA SER A 160 0.05 6.78 2.48
C SER A 160 -0.84 5.65 2.98
N SER A 161 -1.62 5.90 4.02
CA SER A 161 -2.41 4.90 4.72
C SER A 161 -3.41 4.18 3.79
N TYR A 162 -3.96 3.07 4.26
CA TYR A 162 -4.89 2.21 3.54
C TYR A 162 -6.11 2.97 3.01
N TYR A 163 -6.59 2.60 1.82
CA TYR A 163 -7.75 3.23 1.18
C TYR A 163 -8.68 2.21 0.55
N ALA A 164 -9.75 1.85 1.26
CA ALA A 164 -10.66 0.78 0.87
C ALA A 164 -11.46 1.05 -0.43
N ASN A 165 -11.56 2.31 -0.87
CA ASN A 165 -12.39 2.68 -2.02
C ASN A 165 -11.70 2.48 -3.38
N ASN A 166 -10.40 2.13 -3.39
CA ASN A 166 -9.65 1.87 -4.61
C ASN A 166 -8.83 0.58 -4.47
N PRO A 167 -9.05 -0.43 -5.32
CA PRO A 167 -8.32 -1.71 -5.27
C PRO A 167 -6.80 -1.57 -5.32
N ALA A 168 -6.28 -0.65 -6.12
CA ALA A 168 -4.83 -0.42 -6.24
C ALA A 168 -4.20 0.27 -5.02
N SER A 169 -5.00 0.97 -4.21
CA SER A 169 -4.56 1.71 -3.03
C SER A 169 -5.02 1.09 -1.71
N MET A 170 -5.71 -0.03 -1.78
CA MET A 170 -6.32 -0.73 -0.65
C MET A 170 -5.27 -1.15 0.40
N PHE A 171 -4.05 -1.48 -0.04
CA PHE A 171 -2.93 -1.87 0.83
C PHE A 171 -2.08 -0.71 1.35
N GLY A 172 -2.45 0.53 1.03
CA GLY A 172 -1.57 1.67 1.18
C GLY A 172 -0.72 1.92 -0.06
N HIS A 173 0.08 2.97 -0.02
CA HIS A 173 0.99 3.33 -1.09
C HIS A 173 2.31 3.84 -0.52
N SER A 174 3.44 3.46 -1.12
CA SER A 174 4.76 3.92 -0.69
C SER A 174 5.49 4.62 -1.82
N PHE A 175 6.20 5.69 -1.48
CA PHE A 175 7.01 6.46 -2.41
C PHE A 175 8.18 7.13 -1.67
N LEU A 176 9.23 7.55 -2.40
CA LEU A 176 10.35 8.26 -1.83
C LEU A 176 10.13 9.78 -1.91
N VAL A 177 10.64 10.50 -0.93
CA VAL A 177 10.81 11.96 -0.97
C VAL A 177 12.28 12.28 -0.88
N LEU A 178 12.76 13.01 -1.87
CA LEU A 178 14.15 13.48 -1.98
C LEU A 178 14.20 14.91 -1.46
N ARG A 179 14.76 15.08 -0.27
CA ARG A 179 14.75 16.36 0.45
C ARG A 179 16.00 17.18 0.13
N ARG A 180 15.78 18.44 -0.17
CA ARG A 180 16.85 19.42 -0.37
C ARG A 180 17.43 19.89 0.96
N LYS A 181 18.59 20.56 0.91
CA LYS A 181 19.18 21.14 2.10
C LYS A 181 18.25 22.19 2.73
N ALA A 182 17.99 22.05 4.01
CA ALA A 182 17.24 23.06 4.75
C ALA A 182 17.99 24.42 4.76
N GLY A 183 17.25 25.49 4.53
CA GLY A 183 17.74 26.86 4.50
C GLY A 183 16.65 27.84 4.93
N PRO A 184 16.90 29.16 4.98
CA PRO A 184 15.94 30.16 5.50
C PRO A 184 14.56 30.11 4.81
N ASN A 185 14.52 29.74 3.53
CA ASN A 185 13.29 29.67 2.73
C ASN A 185 12.93 28.23 2.36
N TYR A 186 13.39 27.23 3.13
CA TYR A 186 13.10 25.84 2.86
C TYR A 186 11.62 25.54 3.09
N ASN A 187 11.02 24.89 2.10
CA ASN A 187 9.67 24.36 2.19
C ASN A 187 9.68 22.89 1.74
N ALA A 188 9.44 21.98 2.67
CA ALA A 188 9.44 20.53 2.42
C ALA A 188 8.40 20.09 1.37
N LEU A 189 7.33 20.87 1.16
CA LEU A 189 6.33 20.58 0.14
C LEU A 189 6.84 20.76 -1.31
N LEU A 190 7.96 21.48 -1.46
CA LEU A 190 8.62 21.68 -2.76
C LEU A 190 9.74 20.67 -3.02
N ASP A 191 9.95 19.72 -2.13
CA ASP A 191 10.86 18.59 -2.37
C ASP A 191 10.33 17.66 -3.44
N GLU A 192 11.18 16.79 -4.00
CA GLU A 192 10.80 15.89 -5.07
C GLU A 192 10.28 14.57 -4.53
N ALA A 193 9.06 14.19 -4.90
CA ALA A 193 8.50 12.87 -4.64
C ALA A 193 8.73 11.94 -5.83
N VAL A 194 9.27 10.76 -5.58
CA VAL A 194 9.49 9.71 -6.57
C VAL A 194 8.55 8.55 -6.28
N SER A 195 7.58 8.34 -7.15
CA SER A 195 6.57 7.29 -7.04
C SER A 195 6.68 6.31 -8.20
N TYR A 196 6.47 5.04 -7.95
CA TYR A 196 6.24 4.06 -9.00
C TYR A 196 4.74 3.87 -9.17
N VAL A 197 4.24 4.15 -10.36
CA VAL A 197 2.81 4.21 -10.66
C VAL A 197 2.46 3.38 -11.89
N ALA A 198 1.28 2.76 -11.87
CA ALA A 198 0.70 2.11 -13.04
C ALA A 198 0.07 3.14 -13.97
N PHE A 199 0.15 2.89 -15.28
CA PHE A 199 -0.56 3.65 -16.30
C PHE A 199 -1.67 2.79 -16.91
N PRO A 200 -2.87 2.79 -16.30
CA PRO A 200 -3.98 1.98 -16.78
C PRO A 200 -4.55 2.55 -18.08
N ASP A 201 -4.93 1.66 -18.99
CA ASP A 201 -5.54 1.95 -20.29
C ASP A 201 -7.04 1.61 -20.33
N THR A 202 -7.65 1.38 -19.16
CA THR A 202 -9.06 1.00 -19.05
C THR A 202 -9.72 1.62 -17.82
N GLU A 203 -10.97 2.04 -17.98
CA GLU A 203 -11.84 2.51 -16.87
C GLU A 203 -12.79 1.40 -16.35
N ASN A 204 -12.84 0.24 -17.01
CA ASN A 204 -13.68 -0.88 -16.57
C ASN A 204 -13.08 -1.52 -15.32
N PRO A 205 -13.78 -1.53 -14.16
CA PRO A 205 -13.21 -1.98 -12.89
C PRO A 205 -12.78 -3.45 -12.89
N VAL A 206 -13.49 -4.32 -13.61
CA VAL A 206 -13.16 -5.76 -13.70
C VAL A 206 -11.90 -5.94 -14.53
N LEU A 207 -11.85 -5.30 -15.71
CA LEU A 207 -10.69 -5.38 -16.59
C LEU A 207 -9.46 -4.73 -15.96
N TYR A 208 -9.64 -3.62 -15.24
CA TYR A 208 -8.61 -2.96 -14.45
C TYR A 208 -8.02 -3.92 -13.39
N SER A 209 -8.88 -4.59 -12.63
CA SER A 209 -8.43 -5.55 -11.61
C SER A 209 -7.67 -6.74 -12.24
N LEU A 210 -8.20 -7.32 -13.31
CA LEU A 210 -7.57 -8.45 -14.00
C LEU A 210 -6.21 -8.06 -14.61
N ARG A 211 -6.11 -6.90 -15.23
CA ARG A 211 -4.84 -6.42 -15.81
C ARG A 211 -3.80 -6.10 -14.75
N GLY A 212 -4.21 -5.51 -13.62
CA GLY A 212 -3.33 -5.27 -12.48
C GLY A 212 -2.84 -6.55 -11.82
N MET A 213 -3.66 -7.60 -11.77
CA MET A 213 -3.24 -8.92 -11.28
C MET A 213 -2.29 -9.66 -12.25
N THR A 214 -2.41 -9.40 -13.55
CA THR A 214 -1.64 -10.09 -14.60
C THR A 214 -0.47 -9.28 -15.17
N GLY A 215 -0.13 -8.13 -14.56
CA GLY A 215 1.01 -7.30 -14.95
C GLY A 215 0.89 -6.64 -16.33
N ARG A 216 -0.33 -6.41 -16.80
CA ARG A 216 -0.56 -5.81 -18.12
C ARG A 216 -0.52 -4.29 -18.13
N PHE A 217 -0.36 -3.63 -16.98
CA PHE A 217 -0.13 -2.20 -16.92
C PHE A 217 1.36 -1.90 -16.98
N PRO A 218 1.79 -0.97 -17.86
CA PRO A 218 3.12 -0.42 -17.76
C PRO A 218 3.22 0.41 -16.48
N GLY A 219 4.27 0.18 -15.71
CA GLY A 219 4.60 0.97 -14.55
C GLY A 219 5.84 1.80 -14.83
N ARG A 220 5.88 3.04 -14.31
CA ARG A 220 7.00 3.97 -14.48
C ARG A 220 7.29 4.71 -13.18
N LEU A 221 8.53 5.12 -13.01
CA LEU A 221 8.88 6.10 -11.99
C LEU A 221 8.40 7.48 -12.42
N LEU A 222 7.66 8.14 -11.55
CA LEU A 222 7.20 9.52 -11.72
C LEU A 222 7.85 10.39 -10.64
N MET A 223 8.55 11.42 -11.06
CA MET A 223 9.13 12.44 -10.18
C MET A 223 8.32 13.71 -10.28
N GLN A 224 7.84 14.23 -9.14
CA GLN A 224 7.01 15.43 -9.09
C GLN A 224 7.14 16.11 -7.74
N PRO A 225 6.81 17.42 -7.62
CA PRO A 225 6.83 18.11 -6.33
C PRO A 225 5.97 17.43 -5.27
N TYR A 226 6.48 17.31 -4.05
CA TYR A 226 5.83 16.56 -2.96
C TYR A 226 4.45 17.11 -2.59
N TYR A 227 4.21 18.42 -2.73
CA TYR A 227 2.88 18.99 -2.49
C TYR A 227 1.78 18.35 -3.35
N MET A 228 2.11 17.88 -4.57
CA MET A 228 1.15 17.20 -5.44
C MET A 228 0.69 15.87 -4.83
N LYS A 229 1.62 15.13 -4.23
CA LYS A 229 1.30 13.88 -3.50
C LYS A 229 0.53 14.13 -2.22
N VAL A 230 0.83 15.22 -1.51
CA VAL A 230 0.05 15.64 -0.35
C VAL A 230 -1.38 16.02 -0.78
N GLN A 231 -1.56 16.72 -1.89
CA GLN A 231 -2.91 17.02 -2.40
C GLN A 231 -3.67 15.77 -2.83
N GLU A 232 -3.01 14.85 -3.53
CA GLU A 232 -3.61 13.59 -3.99
C GLU A 232 -4.05 12.72 -2.81
N TYR A 233 -3.13 12.36 -1.93
CA TYR A 233 -3.40 11.38 -0.87
C TYR A 233 -4.00 11.99 0.38
N ASN A 234 -3.41 13.08 0.88
CA ASN A 234 -3.78 13.63 2.19
C ASN A 234 -5.06 14.48 2.11
N ASN A 235 -5.27 15.15 1.00
CA ASN A 235 -6.42 16.04 0.82
C ASN A 235 -7.58 15.37 0.06
N ALA A 236 -7.35 14.85 -1.16
CA ALA A 236 -8.44 14.28 -1.98
C ALA A 236 -8.87 12.89 -1.49
N ASP A 237 -7.92 12.00 -1.20
CA ASP A 237 -8.21 10.66 -0.72
C ASP A 237 -8.44 10.58 0.80
N SER A 238 -8.18 11.67 1.53
CA SER A 238 -8.27 11.72 3.01
C SER A 238 -7.44 10.66 3.71
N ARG A 239 -6.23 10.41 3.22
CA ARG A 239 -5.29 9.41 3.73
C ARG A 239 -4.19 10.08 4.55
N ASP A 240 -3.89 9.54 5.70
CA ASP A 240 -2.77 9.97 6.51
C ASP A 240 -1.44 9.60 5.85
N LEU A 241 -0.43 10.44 6.00
CA LEU A 241 0.93 10.19 5.50
C LEU A 241 1.89 9.99 6.68
N TRP A 242 2.74 8.99 6.55
CA TRP A 242 3.82 8.69 7.47
C TRP A 242 5.15 8.82 6.75
N GLU A 243 5.98 9.73 7.18
CA GLU A 243 7.27 10.05 6.58
C GLU A 243 8.38 9.44 7.45
N TYR A 244 9.11 8.47 6.93
CA TYR A 244 10.22 7.79 7.61
C TYR A 244 11.53 8.31 7.04
N ASP A 245 12.24 9.13 7.80
CA ASP A 245 13.53 9.66 7.38
C ASP A 245 14.58 8.56 7.32
N LEU A 246 15.31 8.48 6.21
CA LEU A 246 16.37 7.50 6.01
C LEU A 246 17.73 8.12 6.38
N ALA A 247 18.42 7.51 7.34
CA ALA A 247 19.72 7.96 7.82
C ALA A 247 20.83 7.53 6.86
N LEU A 248 20.83 8.10 5.65
CA LEU A 248 21.77 7.76 4.59
C LEU A 248 23.06 8.57 4.68
N THR A 249 24.18 7.88 4.47
CA THR A 249 25.47 8.54 4.21
C THR A 249 25.48 9.19 2.83
N GLY A 250 26.40 10.14 2.61
CA GLY A 250 26.54 10.77 1.28
C GLY A 250 26.80 9.78 0.14
N VAL A 251 27.53 8.68 0.40
CA VAL A 251 27.80 7.62 -0.59
C VAL A 251 26.53 6.84 -0.91
N GLN A 252 25.75 6.48 0.11
CA GLN A 252 24.46 5.78 -0.07
C GLN A 252 23.45 6.64 -0.81
N LEU A 253 23.37 7.93 -0.47
CA LEU A 253 22.53 8.87 -1.18
C LEU A 253 22.93 9.02 -2.64
N GLN A 254 24.24 9.06 -2.93
CA GLN A 254 24.74 9.10 -4.30
C GLN A 254 24.37 7.83 -5.08
N ARG A 255 24.50 6.63 -4.47
CA ARG A 255 24.05 5.36 -5.07
C ARG A 255 22.56 5.41 -5.39
N LEU A 256 21.73 5.86 -4.44
CA LEU A 256 20.29 6.02 -4.64
C LEU A 256 19.98 6.92 -5.84
N MET A 257 20.62 8.09 -5.91
CA MET A 257 20.44 9.01 -7.02
C MET A 257 20.89 8.42 -8.37
N ASN A 258 21.99 7.66 -8.40
CA ASN A 258 22.47 6.99 -9.61
C ASN A 258 21.46 5.94 -10.10
N ILE A 259 20.88 5.15 -9.18
CA ILE A 259 19.86 4.14 -9.50
C ILE A 259 18.59 4.81 -10.02
N LEU A 260 18.12 5.88 -9.40
CA LEU A 260 16.95 6.63 -9.85
C LEU A 260 17.15 7.22 -11.25
N TRP A 261 18.37 7.67 -11.58
CA TRP A 261 18.70 8.12 -12.92
C TRP A 261 18.63 6.98 -13.95
N GLU A 262 19.19 5.81 -13.66
CA GLU A 262 19.18 4.66 -14.57
C GLU A 262 17.76 4.12 -14.79
N LEU A 263 16.92 4.14 -13.76
CA LEU A 263 15.56 3.62 -13.81
C LEU A 263 14.56 4.60 -14.44
N GLY A 264 14.78 5.90 -14.29
CA GLY A 264 13.78 6.93 -14.64
C GLY A 264 13.11 6.76 -16.01
N PRO A 265 13.86 6.50 -17.10
CA PRO A 265 13.29 6.37 -18.44
C PRO A 265 12.71 4.97 -18.75
N ASN A 266 12.73 4.04 -17.79
CA ASN A 266 12.43 2.63 -18.05
C ASN A 266 11.08 2.19 -17.50
N GLU A 267 10.50 1.17 -18.13
CA GLU A 267 9.23 0.57 -17.73
C GLU A 267 9.46 -0.74 -17.01
N ILE A 268 8.67 -0.94 -15.95
CA ILE A 268 8.56 -2.18 -15.20
C ILE A 268 7.09 -2.59 -15.24
N PRO A 269 6.71 -3.84 -15.57
CA PRO A 269 5.31 -4.27 -15.50
C PRO A 269 4.76 -4.12 -14.07
N TYR A 270 3.56 -3.54 -13.94
CA TYR A 270 2.93 -3.33 -12.64
C TYR A 270 2.04 -4.51 -12.28
N TYR A 271 2.36 -5.20 -11.18
CA TYR A 271 1.54 -6.25 -10.58
C TYR A 271 1.09 -5.83 -9.18
N TYR A 272 -0.18 -6.04 -8.85
CA TYR A 272 -0.71 -5.64 -7.55
C TYR A 272 -0.02 -6.32 -6.36
N PHE A 273 0.42 -7.57 -6.51
CA PHE A 273 0.89 -8.37 -5.39
C PHE A 273 2.41 -8.39 -5.20
N ASP A 274 3.20 -8.32 -6.26
CA ASP A 274 4.64 -8.58 -6.18
C ASP A 274 5.53 -7.53 -6.85
N GLN A 275 4.98 -6.70 -7.76
CA GLN A 275 5.68 -5.60 -8.43
C GLN A 275 4.87 -4.30 -8.31
N ASN A 276 4.41 -4.01 -7.12
CA ASN A 276 3.67 -2.79 -6.78
C ASN A 276 4.61 -1.65 -6.38
N CYS A 277 4.03 -0.51 -6.02
CA CYS A 277 4.78 0.68 -5.63
C CYS A 277 5.82 0.39 -4.53
N SER A 278 5.45 -0.37 -3.51
CA SER A 278 6.30 -0.67 -2.38
C SER A 278 7.44 -1.62 -2.74
N ALA A 279 7.15 -2.64 -3.56
CA ALA A 279 8.15 -3.58 -4.04
C ALA A 279 9.26 -2.87 -4.81
N VAL A 280 8.91 -1.98 -5.74
CA VAL A 280 9.89 -1.24 -6.53
C VAL A 280 10.71 -0.28 -5.66
N MET A 281 10.07 0.42 -4.68
CA MET A 281 10.80 1.26 -3.73
C MET A 281 11.77 0.43 -2.88
N GLN A 282 11.37 -0.74 -2.40
CA GLN A 282 12.23 -1.64 -1.63
C GLN A 282 13.42 -2.16 -2.47
N LEU A 283 13.20 -2.51 -3.74
CA LEU A 283 14.26 -2.93 -4.66
C LEU A 283 15.26 -1.81 -4.93
N ILE A 284 14.79 -0.59 -5.15
CA ILE A 284 15.64 0.59 -5.32
C ILE A 284 16.52 0.79 -4.07
N LEU A 285 15.92 0.73 -2.89
CA LEU A 285 16.65 0.85 -1.62
C LEU A 285 17.60 -0.33 -1.40
N ALA A 286 17.22 -1.57 -1.72
CA ALA A 286 18.07 -2.74 -1.60
C ALA A 286 19.30 -2.69 -2.54
N ALA A 287 19.16 -2.07 -3.71
CA ALA A 287 20.29 -1.85 -4.63
C ALA A 287 21.20 -0.69 -4.17
N ALA A 288 20.63 0.37 -3.59
CA ALA A 288 21.37 1.53 -3.09
C ALA A 288 22.08 1.25 -1.75
N LEU A 289 21.53 0.34 -0.95
CA LEU A 289 21.92 0.07 0.44
C LEU A 289 22.28 -1.42 0.63
N PRO A 290 23.31 -1.93 -0.07
CA PRO A 290 23.67 -3.35 0.00
C PRO A 290 24.15 -3.79 1.38
N GLU A 291 24.45 -2.85 2.28
CA GLU A 291 24.85 -3.07 3.67
C GLU A 291 23.69 -3.56 4.55
N TYR A 292 22.45 -3.38 4.11
CA TYR A 292 21.24 -3.78 4.81
C TYR A 292 20.55 -4.96 4.11
N ASP A 293 19.93 -5.82 4.88
CA ASP A 293 19.10 -6.90 4.35
C ASP A 293 17.67 -6.39 4.10
N LEU A 294 17.45 -5.91 2.89
CA LEU A 294 16.18 -5.41 2.39
C LEU A 294 15.54 -6.35 1.36
N GLY A 295 15.86 -7.64 1.43
CA GLY A 295 15.26 -8.68 0.60
C GLY A 295 13.78 -8.87 0.90
N PHE A 296 13.07 -9.55 -0.02
CA PHE A 296 11.68 -9.96 0.20
C PHE A 296 11.65 -11.29 0.96
N SER A 297 10.83 -11.36 2.00
CA SER A 297 10.57 -12.61 2.73
C SER A 297 9.52 -13.49 2.03
N HIS A 298 8.69 -12.89 1.15
CA HIS A 298 7.57 -13.54 0.49
C HIS A 298 7.51 -13.20 -1.01
N PRO A 299 6.85 -14.02 -1.84
CA PRO A 299 6.63 -13.71 -3.25
C PRO A 299 5.66 -12.54 -3.47
N TRP A 300 4.86 -12.16 -2.48
CA TRP A 300 4.02 -10.95 -2.47
C TRP A 300 4.65 -9.87 -1.61
N VAL A 301 4.31 -8.61 -1.89
CA VAL A 301 4.83 -7.44 -1.16
C VAL A 301 3.68 -6.56 -0.71
N ILE A 302 3.57 -6.41 0.60
CA ILE A 302 2.60 -5.52 1.24
C ILE A 302 3.32 -4.25 1.72
N PRO A 303 2.79 -3.06 1.46
CA PRO A 303 3.47 -1.81 1.80
C PRO A 303 3.85 -1.65 3.29
N SER A 304 3.04 -2.11 4.22
CA SER A 304 3.37 -2.09 5.66
C SER A 304 4.53 -3.05 6.01
N ASP A 305 4.66 -4.19 5.31
CA ASP A 305 5.79 -5.10 5.52
C ASP A 305 7.11 -4.50 5.01
N THR A 306 7.05 -3.73 3.92
CA THR A 306 8.21 -2.96 3.46
C THR A 306 8.67 -1.97 4.52
N LEU A 307 7.77 -1.20 5.12
CA LEU A 307 8.12 -0.27 6.21
C LEU A 307 8.75 -1.01 7.39
N ARG A 308 8.16 -2.13 7.78
CA ARG A 308 8.67 -2.98 8.87
C ARG A 308 10.05 -3.53 8.54
N SER A 309 10.29 -3.95 7.30
CA SER A 309 11.61 -4.38 6.82
C SER A 309 12.66 -3.28 6.99
N LEU A 310 12.33 -2.03 6.67
CA LEU A 310 13.21 -0.88 6.82
C LEU A 310 13.45 -0.51 8.30
N THR A 311 12.39 -0.47 9.11
CA THR A 311 12.50 -0.07 10.54
C THR A 311 13.22 -1.12 11.39
N ARG A 312 13.21 -2.39 10.97
CA ARG A 312 14.01 -3.46 11.60
C ARG A 312 15.52 -3.32 11.34
N GLN A 313 15.92 -2.59 10.31
CA GLN A 313 17.34 -2.35 10.02
C GLN A 313 17.89 -1.30 11.00
N ARG A 314 18.80 -1.73 11.87
CA ARG A 314 19.37 -0.85 12.90
C ARG A 314 20.06 0.37 12.28
N GLY A 315 19.60 1.56 12.65
CA GLY A 315 20.21 2.83 12.21
C GLY A 315 19.85 3.27 10.80
N LEU A 316 18.95 2.57 10.08
CA LEU A 316 18.50 2.97 8.75
C LEU A 316 17.39 4.02 8.81
N VAL A 317 16.42 3.86 9.71
CA VAL A 317 15.32 4.80 9.88
C VAL A 317 15.61 5.70 11.07
N GLY A 318 15.54 7.00 10.86
CA GLY A 318 15.65 8.04 11.87
C GLY A 318 14.27 8.48 12.39
N ASP A 319 13.98 9.78 12.26
CA ASP A 319 12.71 10.34 12.71
C ASP A 319 11.54 9.87 11.84
N VAL A 320 10.38 9.72 12.48
CA VAL A 320 9.12 9.40 11.79
C VAL A 320 8.14 10.53 12.01
N LEU A 321 7.73 11.16 10.93
CA LEU A 321 6.78 12.28 10.97
C LEU A 321 5.39 11.80 10.53
N TYR A 322 4.39 12.13 11.33
CA TYR A 322 2.98 11.92 11.02
C TYR A 322 2.35 13.17 10.43
N ARG A 323 1.73 13.06 9.27
CA ARG A 323 0.97 14.10 8.60
C ARG A 323 -0.49 13.66 8.48
N PRO A 324 -1.38 14.15 9.38
CA PRO A 324 -2.79 13.79 9.35
C PRO A 324 -3.48 14.32 8.09
N SER A 325 -4.46 13.58 7.60
CA SER A 325 -5.37 14.02 6.55
C SER A 325 -6.33 15.11 7.07
N SER A 326 -6.99 15.82 6.15
CA SER A 326 -8.03 16.79 6.52
C SER A 326 -9.15 16.13 7.32
N LEU A 327 -9.51 14.89 6.96
CA LEU A 327 -10.49 14.10 7.69
C LEU A 327 -10.01 13.76 9.11
N SER A 328 -8.78 13.31 9.25
CA SER A 328 -8.21 12.96 10.56
C SER A 328 -8.14 14.18 11.49
N VAL A 329 -7.78 15.36 10.96
CA VAL A 329 -7.78 16.62 11.72
C VAL A 329 -9.19 16.97 12.18
N PHE A 330 -10.16 16.96 11.26
CA PHE A 330 -11.55 17.23 11.58
C PHE A 330 -12.10 16.29 12.65
N LEU A 331 -11.96 14.97 12.45
CA LEU A 331 -12.49 13.96 13.38
C LEU A 331 -11.84 14.05 14.76
N GLN A 332 -10.55 14.36 14.83
CA GLN A 332 -9.87 14.51 16.11
C GLN A 332 -10.43 15.69 16.91
N ARG A 333 -10.60 16.87 16.29
CA ARG A 333 -11.22 18.02 16.94
C ARG A 333 -12.67 17.75 17.31
N TYR A 334 -13.43 17.18 16.38
CA TYR A 334 -14.85 16.85 16.61
C TYR A 334 -15.03 15.91 17.82
N ARG A 335 -14.19 14.87 17.96
CA ARG A 335 -14.23 13.95 19.09
C ARG A 335 -13.80 14.56 20.42
N ALA A 336 -13.02 15.63 20.40
CA ALA A 336 -12.64 16.37 21.59
C ALA A 336 -13.78 17.26 22.15
N LEU A 337 -14.78 17.60 21.34
CA LEU A 337 -15.96 18.34 21.73
C LEU A 337 -16.94 17.45 22.52
N ASN A 338 -17.71 18.05 23.43
CA ASN A 338 -18.82 17.36 24.07
C ASN A 338 -20.02 17.20 23.10
N SER A 339 -21.00 16.37 23.45
CA SER A 339 -22.13 16.02 22.57
C SER A 339 -22.99 17.23 22.16
N PHE A 340 -23.09 18.27 23.01
CA PHE A 340 -23.83 19.48 22.69
C PHE A 340 -23.07 20.34 21.67
N GLU A 341 -21.78 20.47 21.82
CA GLU A 341 -20.89 21.18 20.88
C GLU A 341 -20.84 20.44 19.54
N GLN A 342 -20.71 19.09 19.54
CA GLN A 342 -20.77 18.27 18.34
C GLN A 342 -22.06 18.51 17.56
N GLY A 343 -23.21 18.52 18.25
CA GLY A 343 -24.50 18.82 17.63
C GLY A 343 -24.56 20.19 16.96
N ARG A 344 -23.84 21.19 17.50
CA ARG A 344 -23.74 22.52 16.87
C ARG A 344 -22.85 22.52 15.63
N VAL A 345 -21.73 21.81 15.67
CA VAL A 345 -20.89 21.62 14.48
C VAL A 345 -21.69 20.96 13.36
N ASP A 346 -22.42 19.88 13.67
CA ASP A 346 -23.26 19.18 12.69
C ASP A 346 -24.34 20.08 12.09
N GLN A 347 -25.02 20.87 12.94
CA GLN A 347 -26.04 21.80 12.52
C GLN A 347 -25.46 22.88 11.59
N ILE A 348 -24.38 23.55 11.99
CA ILE A 348 -23.75 24.62 11.20
C ILE A 348 -23.30 24.09 9.83
N LEU A 349 -22.72 22.89 9.79
CA LEU A 349 -22.26 22.26 8.55
C LEU A 349 -23.41 21.73 7.66
N ALA A 350 -24.58 21.45 8.23
CA ALA A 350 -25.75 21.02 7.49
C ALA A 350 -26.54 22.22 6.93
N ASP A 351 -26.77 23.25 7.75
CA ASP A 351 -27.61 24.39 7.38
C ASP A 351 -26.89 25.37 6.45
N ASN A 352 -25.57 25.50 6.58
CA ASN A 352 -24.71 26.43 5.80
C ASN A 352 -25.25 27.87 5.80
N ASP A 353 -25.92 28.29 6.88
CA ASP A 353 -26.47 29.63 7.04
C ASP A 353 -25.65 30.46 8.03
N VAL A 354 -25.17 31.61 7.56
CA VAL A 354 -24.31 32.52 8.35
C VAL A 354 -25.01 33.08 9.60
N ARG A 355 -26.34 33.32 9.51
CA ARG A 355 -27.08 33.91 10.62
C ARG A 355 -27.32 32.90 11.72
N GLU A 356 -27.71 31.68 11.31
CA GLU A 356 -27.93 30.58 12.24
C GLU A 356 -26.63 30.15 12.90
N ALA A 357 -25.54 30.07 12.14
CA ALA A 357 -24.22 29.78 12.68
C ALA A 357 -23.79 30.78 13.76
N ARG A 358 -23.98 32.09 13.51
CA ARG A 358 -23.70 33.11 14.51
C ARG A 358 -24.55 32.98 15.76
N ALA A 359 -25.84 32.78 15.61
CA ALA A 359 -26.76 32.60 16.75
C ALA A 359 -26.36 31.38 17.59
N ALA A 360 -26.03 30.26 16.93
CA ALA A 360 -25.58 29.05 17.60
C ALA A 360 -24.26 29.24 18.37
N LEU A 361 -23.33 29.99 17.81
CA LEU A 361 -22.01 30.27 18.41
C LEU A 361 -22.07 31.22 19.61
N GLN A 362 -23.06 32.10 19.68
CA GLN A 362 -23.26 33.00 20.82
C GLN A 362 -23.63 32.29 22.13
N LEU A 363 -24.05 31.04 22.06
CA LEU A 363 -24.39 30.22 23.23
C LEU A 363 -23.18 29.75 24.03
N PHE A 364 -21.98 29.93 23.48
CA PHE A 364 -20.73 29.41 24.04
C PHE A 364 -19.82 30.54 24.52
N ASP A 365 -19.02 30.26 25.54
CA ASP A 365 -17.93 31.16 25.98
C ASP A 365 -16.83 31.26 24.89
N PRO A 366 -15.97 32.26 24.93
CA PRO A 366 -14.98 32.47 23.88
C PRO A 366 -14.04 31.27 23.58
N PRO A 367 -13.54 30.50 24.56
CA PRO A 367 -12.73 29.30 24.29
C PRO A 367 -13.50 28.20 23.55
N ALA A 368 -14.66 27.79 24.04
CA ALA A 368 -15.48 26.74 23.40
C ALA A 368 -15.96 27.20 22.01
N ARG A 369 -16.32 28.47 21.87
CA ARG A 369 -16.69 29.05 20.58
C ARG A 369 -15.55 28.95 19.56
N ALA A 370 -14.30 29.23 19.98
CA ALA A 370 -13.15 29.15 19.10
C ALA A 370 -12.88 27.71 18.65
N GLU A 371 -13.02 26.72 19.54
CA GLU A 371 -12.85 25.31 19.20
C GLU A 371 -13.96 24.80 18.24
N ILE A 372 -15.20 25.22 18.43
CA ILE A 372 -16.31 24.92 17.52
C ILE A 372 -16.03 25.54 16.14
N ILE A 373 -15.65 26.82 16.08
CA ILE A 373 -15.31 27.49 14.80
C ILE A 373 -14.18 26.77 14.09
N ASP A 374 -13.10 26.43 14.78
CA ASP A 374 -11.95 25.73 14.19
C ASP A 374 -12.38 24.35 13.66
N THR A 375 -13.23 23.63 14.39
CA THR A 375 -13.79 22.33 13.95
C THR A 375 -14.71 22.48 12.73
N VAL A 376 -15.57 23.49 12.69
CA VAL A 376 -16.43 23.76 11.52
C VAL A 376 -15.59 24.12 10.30
N LEU A 377 -14.53 24.92 10.45
CA LEU A 377 -13.62 25.27 9.36
C LEU A 377 -12.92 24.03 8.80
N ASP A 378 -12.44 23.11 9.65
CA ASP A 378 -11.86 21.85 9.19
C ASP A 378 -12.91 20.96 8.48
N GLY A 379 -14.16 20.95 8.95
CA GLY A 379 -15.28 20.26 8.30
C GLY A 379 -15.61 20.82 6.92
N ILE A 380 -15.57 22.14 6.76
CA ILE A 380 -15.73 22.83 5.47
C ILE A 380 -14.56 22.45 4.55
N ASP A 381 -13.32 22.51 5.04
CA ASP A 381 -12.14 22.10 4.28
C ASP A 381 -12.25 20.67 3.75
N PHE A 382 -12.72 19.76 4.59
CA PHE A 382 -12.94 18.37 4.21
C PHE A 382 -14.03 18.24 3.13
N LYS A 383 -15.21 18.87 3.30
CA LYS A 383 -16.31 18.81 2.32
C LYS A 383 -15.91 19.39 0.96
N GLU A 384 -15.26 20.56 0.93
CA GLU A 384 -14.82 21.18 -0.32
C GLU A 384 -13.78 20.36 -1.07
N ARG A 385 -12.91 19.65 -0.36
CA ARG A 385 -11.88 18.81 -0.98
C ARG A 385 -12.45 17.53 -1.59
N ILE A 386 -13.47 16.92 -0.96
CA ILE A 386 -14.18 15.76 -1.52
C ILE A 386 -15.02 16.15 -2.74
N ALA A 387 -15.67 17.32 -2.71
CA ALA A 387 -16.47 17.82 -3.83
C ALA A 387 -15.60 18.09 -5.09
N GLY A 388 -14.32 18.40 -4.90
CA GLY A 388 -13.37 18.64 -6.00
C GLY A 388 -13.48 20.05 -6.59
N ALA A 389 -12.51 20.41 -7.44
CA ALA A 389 -12.37 21.76 -8.02
C ALA A 389 -13.48 22.16 -9.01
N SER A 390 -14.37 21.25 -9.39
CA SER A 390 -15.43 21.47 -10.38
C SER A 390 -16.78 21.84 -9.76
N GLU A 391 -16.92 21.76 -8.43
CA GLU A 391 -18.17 22.15 -7.74
C GLU A 391 -18.09 23.61 -7.27
N PRO A 392 -19.22 24.36 -7.26
CA PRO A 392 -19.22 25.72 -6.71
C PRO A 392 -18.83 25.68 -5.23
N ILE A 393 -18.11 26.73 -4.77
CA ILE A 393 -17.69 26.88 -3.37
C ILE A 393 -18.93 27.15 -2.50
N GLU A 394 -19.56 26.07 -2.07
CA GLU A 394 -20.83 26.09 -1.35
C GLU A 394 -20.72 26.85 -0.01
N PHE A 395 -19.55 26.82 0.64
CA PHE A 395 -19.32 27.35 1.99
C PHE A 395 -18.58 28.71 2.04
N ALA A 396 -18.44 29.43 0.93
CA ALA A 396 -17.57 30.61 0.86
C ALA A 396 -17.94 31.70 1.87
N ASP A 397 -19.21 32.02 2.02
CA ASP A 397 -19.66 33.10 2.91
C ASP A 397 -19.62 32.67 4.39
N LEU A 398 -19.98 31.43 4.68
CA LEU A 398 -19.83 30.87 6.03
C LEU A 398 -18.35 30.84 6.44
N ARG A 399 -17.47 30.32 5.61
CA ARG A 399 -16.02 30.31 5.84
C ARG A 399 -15.47 31.70 6.12
N ARG A 400 -15.79 32.66 5.27
CA ARG A 400 -15.33 34.05 5.43
C ARG A 400 -15.76 34.66 6.75
N THR A 401 -17.00 34.41 7.13
CA THR A 401 -17.58 34.89 8.37
C THR A 401 -16.91 34.28 9.59
N LEU A 402 -16.76 32.95 9.59
CA LEU A 402 -16.12 32.21 10.69
C LEU A 402 -14.65 32.60 10.85
N LEU A 403 -13.89 32.76 9.74
CA LEU A 403 -12.51 33.23 9.78
C LEU A 403 -12.41 34.63 10.38
N LYS A 404 -13.34 35.55 10.04
CA LYS A 404 -13.39 36.90 10.62
C LYS A 404 -13.69 36.85 12.12
N GLU A 405 -14.65 36.05 12.55
CA GLU A 405 -14.97 35.90 13.98
C GLU A 405 -13.79 35.27 14.74
N ARG A 406 -13.18 34.21 14.18
CA ARG A 406 -12.03 33.55 14.78
C ARG A 406 -10.81 34.48 14.94
N SER A 407 -10.57 35.35 13.94
CA SER A 407 -9.46 36.29 13.98
C SER A 407 -9.59 37.35 15.08
N ALA A 408 -10.81 37.64 15.53
CA ALA A 408 -11.09 38.56 16.62
C ALA A 408 -10.95 37.94 18.02
N MET A 409 -10.77 36.61 18.09
CA MET A 409 -10.62 35.89 19.35
C MET A 409 -9.15 35.72 19.74
N PRO A 410 -8.83 35.66 21.04
CA PRO A 410 -7.48 35.36 21.51
C PRO A 410 -6.97 34.06 20.90
N LYS A 411 -5.66 33.98 20.66
CA LYS A 411 -5.03 32.67 20.38
C LYS A 411 -5.24 31.82 21.61
N LEU A 412 -5.91 30.67 21.43
CA LEU A 412 -6.00 29.67 22.48
C LEU A 412 -4.57 29.27 22.84
N SER A 413 -4.22 29.34 24.13
CA SER A 413 -2.92 28.87 24.62
C SER A 413 -2.77 27.43 24.13
N ALA A 414 -1.83 27.25 23.23
CA ALA A 414 -1.38 25.96 22.69
C ALA A 414 -2.16 24.72 23.14
N SER A 415 -3.43 24.61 22.77
CA SER A 415 -4.00 23.28 22.57
C SER A 415 -3.23 22.70 21.39
N PRO A 416 -2.67 21.48 21.47
CA PRO A 416 -1.83 20.93 20.42
C PRO A 416 -2.63 20.52 19.16
N THR A 417 -3.51 21.38 18.68
CA THR A 417 -4.50 21.12 17.63
C THR A 417 -4.19 21.75 16.27
N GLY A 418 -3.04 22.41 16.11
CA GLY A 418 -2.54 22.79 14.78
C GLY A 418 -1.90 21.61 14.08
N ARG A 419 -1.90 21.57 12.73
CA ARG A 419 -1.19 20.55 11.93
C ARG A 419 0.24 20.31 12.41
N ASP A 420 0.93 21.38 12.85
CA ASP A 420 2.30 21.33 13.35
C ASP A 420 2.40 20.73 14.76
N ALA A 421 1.37 20.89 15.58
CA ALA A 421 1.31 20.32 16.93
C ALA A 421 0.89 18.83 16.91
N LEU A 422 0.07 18.43 15.94
CA LEU A 422 -0.24 17.03 15.68
C LEU A 422 1.01 16.29 15.17
N ALA A 423 1.85 16.95 14.40
CA ALA A 423 3.12 16.41 13.93
C ALA A 423 4.15 16.23 15.07
N SER A 424 4.15 17.09 16.10
CA SER A 424 5.22 17.14 17.09
C SER A 424 4.98 16.38 18.39
N ASN A 425 3.71 16.16 18.83
CA ASN A 425 3.43 15.67 20.18
C ASN A 425 2.46 14.49 20.32
N GLN A 426 1.90 13.93 19.22
CA GLN A 426 0.88 12.89 19.31
C GLN A 426 1.23 11.56 18.66
N HIS A 427 2.47 11.13 18.69
CA HIS A 427 2.82 9.73 18.42
C HIS A 427 2.12 8.72 19.35
N SER A 428 1.43 9.19 20.41
CA SER A 428 0.79 8.31 21.38
C SER A 428 -0.65 7.90 21.07
N LEU A 429 -1.33 8.56 20.12
CA LEU A 429 -2.75 8.31 19.83
C LEU A 429 -3.00 7.66 18.46
N VAL A 430 -2.07 7.76 17.53
CA VAL A 430 -2.18 7.14 16.20
C VAL A 430 -1.05 6.14 16.03
N GLU A 431 -1.41 4.88 15.88
CA GLU A 431 -0.43 3.80 15.80
C GLU A 431 0.26 3.79 14.44
N ARG A 432 1.57 3.64 14.48
CA ARG A 432 2.42 3.63 13.27
C ARG A 432 2.16 2.38 12.43
N PRO A 433 2.09 2.49 11.09
CA PRO A 433 1.86 1.34 10.21
C PRO A 433 2.92 0.23 10.34
N ASP A 434 4.17 0.59 10.62
CA ASP A 434 5.27 -0.37 10.82
C ASP A 434 5.19 -1.16 12.12
N SER A 435 4.34 -0.73 13.08
CA SER A 435 4.07 -1.45 14.32
C SER A 435 2.96 -2.51 14.18
N SER A 436 2.23 -2.53 13.05
CA SER A 436 1.22 -3.57 12.79
C SER A 436 1.84 -4.98 12.79
N PRO A 437 1.07 -6.04 13.08
CA PRO A 437 1.53 -7.40 12.82
C PRO A 437 1.97 -7.59 11.36
N PRO A 438 2.94 -8.49 11.07
CA PRO A 438 3.23 -8.89 9.69
C PRO A 438 1.99 -9.36 8.95
N SER A 439 1.97 -9.25 7.62
CA SER A 439 0.79 -9.54 6.82
C SER A 439 0.45 -11.02 6.75
N THR A 440 1.44 -11.90 6.87
CA THR A 440 1.27 -13.34 6.77
C THR A 440 1.05 -13.98 8.14
N ARG A 441 0.02 -14.84 8.26
CA ARG A 441 -0.27 -15.59 9.48
C ARG A 441 -0.38 -17.08 9.20
N LEU A 442 0.25 -17.88 10.03
CA LEU A 442 0.01 -19.32 10.15
C LEU A 442 -0.62 -19.59 11.51
N SER A 443 -1.76 -20.25 11.54
CA SER A 443 -2.44 -20.66 12.75
C SER A 443 -2.62 -22.15 12.80
N ALA A 444 -2.53 -22.73 13.99
CA ALA A 444 -2.90 -24.11 14.25
C ALA A 444 -3.79 -24.17 15.49
N GLY A 445 -4.80 -25.02 15.42
CA GLY A 445 -5.77 -25.15 16.48
C GLY A 445 -6.43 -26.49 16.55
N GLY A 446 -7.28 -26.64 17.55
CA GLY A 446 -8.15 -27.80 17.69
C GLY A 446 -9.52 -27.41 18.17
N GLY A 447 -10.49 -28.23 17.87
CA GLY A 447 -11.87 -27.96 18.20
C GLY A 447 -12.74 -29.20 18.28
N TYR A 448 -14.00 -28.94 18.53
CA TYR A 448 -15.03 -29.96 18.57
C TYR A 448 -16.28 -29.50 17.79
N SER A 449 -16.75 -30.36 16.92
CA SER A 449 -18.03 -30.22 16.21
C SER A 449 -19.06 -31.18 16.80
N SER A 450 -20.28 -30.69 17.04
CA SER A 450 -21.38 -31.53 17.54
C SER A 450 -21.77 -32.65 16.56
N GLU A 451 -21.47 -32.49 15.27
CA GLU A 451 -21.80 -33.46 14.22
C GLU A 451 -20.66 -34.43 13.92
N HIS A 452 -19.42 -33.95 13.95
CA HIS A 452 -18.26 -34.69 13.46
C HIS A 452 -17.20 -34.98 14.52
N GLY A 453 -17.41 -34.55 15.77
CA GLY A 453 -16.48 -34.80 16.87
C GLY A 453 -15.25 -33.89 16.86
N ALA A 454 -14.15 -34.38 17.44
CA ALA A 454 -12.91 -33.63 17.55
C ALA A 454 -12.20 -33.45 16.21
N TYR A 455 -11.56 -32.28 16.04
CA TYR A 455 -10.78 -31.95 14.85
C TYR A 455 -9.57 -31.07 15.16
N GLY A 456 -8.63 -31.04 14.24
CA GLY A 456 -7.53 -30.08 14.21
C GLY A 456 -7.59 -29.22 12.96
N ASP A 457 -7.29 -27.93 13.08
CA ASP A 457 -7.24 -26.96 12.00
C ASP A 457 -5.85 -26.41 11.80
N VAL A 458 -5.48 -26.19 10.53
CA VAL A 458 -4.35 -25.35 10.15
C VAL A 458 -4.86 -24.29 9.18
N GLU A 459 -4.61 -23.03 9.51
CA GLU A 459 -4.97 -21.89 8.67
C GLU A 459 -3.70 -21.17 8.22
N TRP A 460 -3.58 -20.93 6.93
CA TRP A 460 -2.56 -20.08 6.34
C TRP A 460 -3.21 -18.89 5.66
N ARG A 461 -2.84 -17.68 6.08
CA ARG A 461 -3.33 -16.42 5.54
C ARG A 461 -2.14 -15.56 5.13
N PRO A 462 -1.81 -15.47 3.84
CA PRO A 462 -0.64 -14.73 3.34
C PRO A 462 -0.78 -13.21 3.38
N ALA A 463 -1.99 -12.67 3.40
CA ALA A 463 -2.28 -11.23 3.53
C ALA A 463 -3.74 -11.02 3.94
N LEU A 464 -4.07 -10.08 4.74
CA LEU A 464 -3.50 -8.99 5.50
C LEU A 464 -4.05 -9.01 6.93
N HIS A 465 -5.36 -8.66 7.08
CA HIS A 465 -6.00 -8.37 8.36
C HIS A 465 -7.48 -8.77 8.35
N ASP A 466 -7.99 -9.32 9.43
CA ASP A 466 -9.41 -9.62 9.62
C ASP A 466 -10.02 -8.73 10.72
N LEU A 467 -11.36 -8.63 10.77
CA LEU A 467 -12.05 -7.79 11.74
C LEU A 467 -11.88 -8.25 13.20
N ALA A 468 -11.56 -9.52 13.43
CA ALA A 468 -11.38 -10.06 14.77
C ALA A 468 -9.95 -9.84 15.30
N SER A 469 -8.94 -9.73 14.44
CA SER A 469 -7.58 -9.43 14.85
C SER A 469 -7.43 -7.98 15.36
N SER A 470 -6.35 -7.70 16.09
CA SER A 470 -6.06 -6.35 16.60
C SER A 470 -5.95 -5.32 15.47
N ASP A 471 -6.53 -4.14 15.64
CA ASP A 471 -6.42 -3.02 14.69
C ASP A 471 -5.06 -2.30 14.76
N PHE A 472 -4.09 -2.82 15.52
CA PHE A 472 -2.80 -2.18 15.72
C PHE A 472 -2.11 -1.89 14.38
N GLY A 473 -1.92 -0.60 14.07
CA GLY A 473 -1.34 -0.13 12.80
C GLY A 473 -2.24 -0.31 11.57
N PHE A 474 -3.50 -0.76 11.73
CA PHE A 474 -4.50 -0.86 10.67
C PHE A 474 -5.71 0.05 10.93
N PRO A 475 -6.41 0.51 9.89
CA PRO A 475 -7.67 1.22 10.06
C PRO A 475 -8.73 0.32 10.69
N SER A 476 -9.35 0.80 11.77
CA SER A 476 -10.45 0.07 12.41
C SER A 476 -11.62 -0.13 11.44
N GLY A 477 -12.16 -1.35 11.42
CA GLY A 477 -13.28 -1.70 10.55
C GLY A 477 -12.90 -2.02 9.10
N LEU A 478 -11.63 -2.11 8.77
CA LEU A 478 -11.15 -2.60 7.48
C LEU A 478 -10.59 -4.03 7.64
N ALA A 479 -11.08 -4.95 6.83
CA ALA A 479 -10.51 -6.28 6.69
C ALA A 479 -10.19 -6.56 5.23
N ILE A 480 -9.01 -7.14 4.99
CA ILE A 480 -8.56 -7.51 3.65
C ILE A 480 -7.81 -8.84 3.76
N GLU A 481 -8.22 -9.81 2.96
CA GLU A 481 -7.63 -11.15 2.94
C GLU A 481 -7.40 -11.61 1.50
N PHE A 482 -6.23 -12.24 1.27
CA PHE A 482 -5.89 -12.86 -0.01
C PHE A 482 -5.33 -14.25 0.22
N PHE A 483 -5.72 -15.17 -0.66
CA PHE A 483 -5.21 -16.53 -0.73
C PHE A 483 -5.25 -17.30 0.60
N GLY A 484 -6.23 -17.00 1.46
CA GLY A 484 -6.41 -17.69 2.73
C GLY A 484 -6.82 -19.14 2.52
N LEU A 485 -6.21 -20.05 3.29
CA LEU A 485 -6.52 -21.48 3.26
C LEU A 485 -6.71 -22.00 4.68
N THR A 486 -7.77 -22.77 4.91
CA THR A 486 -7.99 -23.50 6.17
C THR A 486 -8.18 -24.97 5.84
N ALA A 487 -7.28 -25.80 6.33
CA ALA A 487 -7.36 -27.25 6.25
C ALA A 487 -7.78 -27.83 7.60
N ARG A 488 -8.64 -28.83 7.58
CA ARG A 488 -9.19 -29.48 8.78
C ARG A 488 -9.03 -30.99 8.69
N ALA A 489 -8.57 -31.59 9.79
CA ALA A 489 -8.49 -33.02 9.97
C ALA A 489 -9.39 -33.46 11.13
N TYR A 490 -10.31 -34.38 10.90
CA TYR A 490 -11.18 -34.94 11.92
C TYR A 490 -10.59 -36.22 12.53
N HIS A 491 -11.02 -36.53 13.73
CA HIS A 491 -10.62 -37.74 14.45
C HIS A 491 -10.88 -39.04 13.68
N ASP A 492 -11.90 -39.08 12.83
CA ASP A 492 -12.26 -40.23 11.96
C ASP A 492 -11.45 -40.32 10.67
N GLN A 493 -10.27 -39.65 10.61
CA GLN A 493 -9.34 -39.61 9.49
C GLN A 493 -9.86 -38.86 8.25
N ARG A 494 -10.97 -38.14 8.34
CA ARG A 494 -11.41 -37.23 7.26
C ARG A 494 -10.52 -36.01 7.22
N PHE A 495 -10.09 -35.63 6.03
CA PHE A 495 -9.35 -34.41 5.77
C PHE A 495 -10.14 -33.54 4.78
N LEU A 496 -10.35 -32.27 5.13
CA LEU A 496 -11.12 -31.34 4.31
C LEU A 496 -10.32 -30.04 4.12
N LEU A 497 -10.51 -29.41 2.95
CA LEU A 497 -10.26 -27.99 2.77
C LEU A 497 -11.49 -27.24 3.30
N GLU A 498 -11.45 -26.85 4.58
CA GLU A 498 -12.59 -26.22 5.26
C GLU A 498 -13.00 -24.90 4.59
N LYS A 499 -11.99 -24.08 4.23
CA LYS A 499 -12.21 -22.78 3.61
C LYS A 499 -11.02 -22.40 2.73
N PHE A 500 -11.30 -21.78 1.59
CA PHE A 500 -10.31 -21.04 0.83
C PHE A 500 -10.86 -19.66 0.47
N ILE A 501 -10.02 -18.64 0.56
CA ILE A 501 -10.34 -17.28 0.16
C ILE A 501 -9.38 -16.89 -0.95
N LEU A 502 -9.89 -16.59 -2.12
CA LEU A 502 -9.11 -15.99 -3.18
C LEU A 502 -8.91 -14.50 -2.91
N PHE A 503 -9.99 -13.83 -2.53
CA PHE A 503 -10.04 -12.42 -2.20
C PHE A 503 -11.20 -12.12 -1.28
N ALA A 504 -10.96 -11.39 -0.20
CA ALA A 504 -12.01 -10.81 0.62
C ALA A 504 -11.64 -9.40 1.06
N VAL A 505 -12.58 -8.50 0.96
CA VAL A 505 -12.48 -7.15 1.51
C VAL A 505 -13.77 -6.80 2.22
N ARG A 506 -13.64 -6.20 3.39
CA ARG A 506 -14.78 -5.67 4.14
C ARG A 506 -14.39 -4.32 4.73
N SER A 507 -15.16 -3.30 4.41
CA SER A 507 -15.03 -1.95 4.95
C SER A 507 -16.30 -1.62 5.71
N VAL A 508 -16.15 -1.49 7.04
CA VAL A 508 -17.24 -1.13 7.97
C VAL A 508 -16.85 0.13 8.75
N PRO A 509 -16.71 1.27 8.05
CA PRO A 509 -16.25 2.52 8.64
C PRO A 509 -17.27 3.06 9.63
N SER A 510 -16.79 3.79 10.63
CA SER A 510 -17.69 4.50 11.56
C SER A 510 -18.42 5.63 10.85
N ILE A 511 -19.72 5.77 11.10
CA ILE A 511 -20.46 6.98 10.78
C ILE A 511 -20.15 7.98 11.89
N GLU A 512 -19.52 9.09 11.54
CA GLU A 512 -19.20 10.16 12.49
C GLU A 512 -19.45 11.52 11.84
N ALA A 513 -20.17 12.39 12.52
CA ALA A 513 -20.44 13.75 12.06
C ALA A 513 -21.01 13.79 10.62
N ILE A 514 -20.36 14.60 9.79
CA ILE A 514 -20.66 14.75 8.36
C ILE A 514 -20.19 13.57 7.50
N VAL A 515 -19.38 12.66 8.06
CA VAL A 515 -18.80 11.53 7.34
C VAL A 515 -19.72 10.33 7.46
N ARG A 516 -20.43 10.00 6.39
CA ARG A 516 -21.38 8.88 6.34
C ARG A 516 -21.00 7.91 5.23
N PRO A 517 -19.87 7.23 5.34
CA PRO A 517 -19.44 6.28 4.33
C PRO A 517 -20.35 5.05 4.34
N TRP A 518 -20.57 4.48 3.16
CA TRP A 518 -21.24 3.19 3.05
C TRP A 518 -20.32 2.09 3.55
N ALA A 519 -20.88 1.20 4.36
CA ALA A 519 -20.23 -0.08 4.61
C ALA A 519 -20.41 -0.98 3.38
N TRP A 520 -19.40 -1.77 3.04
CA TRP A 520 -19.46 -2.69 1.92
C TRP A 520 -18.51 -3.88 2.11
N GLY A 521 -18.75 -4.94 1.36
CA GLY A 521 -17.89 -6.12 1.33
C GLY A 521 -18.00 -6.87 0.02
N LEU A 522 -16.89 -7.52 -0.35
CA LEU A 522 -16.77 -8.45 -1.45
C LEU A 522 -15.94 -9.64 -0.98
N GLU A 523 -16.40 -10.85 -1.26
CA GLU A 523 -15.67 -12.08 -0.94
C GLU A 523 -15.78 -13.06 -2.10
N ILE A 524 -14.64 -13.60 -2.51
CA ILE A 524 -14.50 -14.62 -3.56
C ILE A 524 -13.74 -15.79 -2.93
N GLY A 525 -14.35 -16.96 -2.91
CA GLY A 525 -13.72 -18.10 -2.26
C GLY A 525 -14.59 -19.34 -2.32
N GLY A 526 -14.35 -20.22 -1.38
CA GLY A 526 -15.15 -21.42 -1.20
C GLY A 526 -15.02 -21.98 0.21
N ALA A 527 -15.96 -22.86 0.55
CA ALA A 527 -16.00 -23.54 1.83
C ALA A 527 -16.51 -24.97 1.67
N ALA A 528 -16.13 -25.83 2.59
CA ALA A 528 -16.70 -27.15 2.71
C ALA A 528 -18.20 -27.06 3.02
N LEU A 529 -18.98 -27.94 2.43
CA LEU A 529 -20.40 -28.05 2.70
C LEU A 529 -20.64 -28.75 4.05
N GLU A 530 -21.64 -28.26 4.80
CA GLU A 530 -21.97 -28.78 6.13
C GLU A 530 -22.42 -30.26 6.10
N ASP A 531 -23.19 -30.62 5.08
CA ASP A 531 -23.79 -31.95 4.93
C ASP A 531 -22.83 -32.96 4.29
N CYS A 532 -21.51 -32.66 4.29
CA CYS A 532 -20.54 -33.53 3.65
C CYS A 532 -20.21 -34.75 4.49
N THR A 533 -20.69 -35.91 4.05
CA THR A 533 -20.37 -37.22 4.63
C THR A 533 -19.13 -37.88 4.00
N LYS A 534 -18.60 -37.27 2.91
CA LYS A 534 -17.46 -37.81 2.17
C LYS A 534 -16.15 -37.23 2.65
N SER A 535 -15.10 -38.01 2.62
CA SER A 535 -13.75 -37.64 3.06
C SER A 535 -12.89 -37.00 1.96
N ASP A 536 -13.48 -36.58 0.87
CA ASP A 536 -12.77 -36.07 -0.30
C ASP A 536 -13.05 -34.56 -0.53
N PHE A 537 -12.24 -33.95 -1.37
CA PHE A 537 -12.39 -32.53 -1.76
C PHE A 537 -13.62 -32.26 -2.64
N SER A 538 -14.49 -33.26 -2.87
CA SER A 538 -15.66 -33.13 -3.74
C SER A 538 -16.81 -32.32 -3.14
N CYS A 539 -16.84 -32.14 -1.83
CA CYS A 539 -17.93 -31.50 -1.10
C CYS A 539 -17.66 -30.00 -0.85
N HIS A 540 -17.63 -29.21 -1.90
CA HIS A 540 -17.31 -27.79 -1.77
C HIS A 540 -18.34 -26.89 -2.45
N GLN A 541 -18.50 -25.70 -1.88
CA GLN A 541 -19.20 -24.59 -2.49
C GLN A 541 -18.19 -23.49 -2.81
N SER A 542 -18.09 -23.09 -4.08
CA SER A 542 -17.38 -21.87 -4.50
C SER A 542 -18.37 -20.73 -4.63
N PHE A 543 -18.00 -19.54 -4.22
CA PHE A 543 -18.90 -18.40 -4.22
C PHE A 543 -18.21 -17.08 -4.53
N VAL A 544 -18.99 -16.16 -5.10
CA VAL A 544 -18.76 -14.73 -5.14
C VAL A 544 -19.92 -14.09 -4.41
N ARG A 545 -19.65 -13.36 -3.34
CA ARG A 545 -20.68 -12.66 -2.57
C ARG A 545 -20.24 -11.23 -2.29
N GLY A 546 -21.19 -10.30 -2.42
CA GLY A 546 -20.93 -8.90 -2.19
C GLY A 546 -22.19 -8.17 -1.74
N GLY A 547 -21.97 -7.14 -0.94
CA GLY A 547 -23.06 -6.34 -0.41
C GLY A 547 -22.59 -4.97 0.03
N ARG A 548 -23.58 -4.09 0.24
CA ARG A 548 -23.38 -2.76 0.81
C ARG A 548 -24.40 -2.53 1.93
N GLY A 549 -24.11 -1.60 2.81
CA GLY A 549 -24.98 -1.35 3.95
C GLY A 549 -24.52 -0.20 4.81
N VAL A 550 -24.80 -0.34 6.09
CA VAL A 550 -24.51 0.69 7.10
C VAL A 550 -23.63 0.12 8.21
N SER A 551 -22.85 0.97 8.83
CA SER A 551 -22.11 0.66 10.03
C SER A 551 -22.09 1.87 10.96
N GLY A 552 -21.90 1.63 12.25
CA GLY A 552 -21.80 2.69 13.25
C GLY A 552 -20.97 2.25 14.43
N ARG A 553 -20.48 3.21 15.21
CA ARG A 553 -19.69 2.95 16.42
C ARG A 553 -20.19 3.82 17.57
N ILE A 554 -20.29 3.21 18.74
CA ILE A 554 -20.56 3.90 20.01
C ILE A 554 -19.48 3.41 21.00
N GLY A 555 -18.58 4.29 21.37
CA GLY A 555 -17.45 3.94 22.21
C GLY A 555 -16.61 2.79 21.61
N ASN A 556 -16.48 1.70 22.37
CA ASN A 556 -15.70 0.51 21.97
C ASN A 556 -16.49 -0.51 21.14
N VAL A 557 -17.75 -0.23 20.83
CA VAL A 557 -18.65 -1.15 20.11
C VAL A 557 -18.95 -0.60 18.73
N ALA A 558 -18.59 -1.36 17.70
CA ALA A 558 -19.00 -1.11 16.33
C ALA A 558 -20.01 -2.16 15.87
N ALA A 559 -21.02 -1.75 15.12
CA ALA A 559 -22.01 -2.65 14.53
C ALA A 559 -22.18 -2.35 13.05
N TYR A 560 -22.51 -3.37 12.26
CA TYR A 560 -22.77 -3.22 10.83
C TYR A 560 -23.82 -4.18 10.31
N ALA A 561 -24.42 -3.81 9.18
CA ALA A 561 -25.31 -4.66 8.41
C ALA A 561 -25.05 -4.44 6.92
N LEU A 562 -24.76 -5.51 6.19
CA LEU A 562 -24.53 -5.53 4.76
C LEU A 562 -25.58 -6.42 4.10
N PHE A 563 -26.27 -5.88 3.09
CA PHE A 563 -27.20 -6.61 2.26
C PHE A 563 -26.70 -6.63 0.81
N GLY A 564 -26.82 -7.77 0.15
CA GLY A 564 -26.36 -7.92 -1.21
C GLY A 564 -26.77 -9.24 -1.84
N ALA A 565 -25.97 -9.72 -2.77
CA ALA A 565 -26.20 -10.94 -3.49
C ALA A 565 -24.98 -11.86 -3.45
N GLN A 566 -25.25 -13.13 -3.62
CA GLN A 566 -24.22 -14.15 -3.82
C GLN A 566 -24.57 -15.02 -5.03
N THR A 567 -23.54 -15.54 -5.69
CA THR A 567 -23.64 -16.56 -6.72
C THR A 567 -22.49 -17.52 -6.59
N GLY A 568 -22.66 -18.72 -7.05
CA GLY A 568 -21.60 -19.71 -6.96
C GLY A 568 -22.00 -21.06 -7.52
N TYR A 569 -21.14 -22.03 -7.21
CA TYR A 569 -21.26 -23.39 -7.67
C TYR A 569 -21.06 -24.35 -6.51
N THR A 570 -21.97 -25.28 -6.32
CA THR A 570 -21.88 -26.35 -5.33
C THR A 570 -21.70 -27.70 -6.03
N THR A 571 -20.91 -28.57 -5.43
CA THR A 571 -20.59 -29.90 -5.99
C THR A 571 -21.55 -30.99 -5.48
N GLU A 572 -22.17 -30.79 -4.30
CA GLU A 572 -23.03 -31.78 -3.66
C GLU A 572 -24.40 -31.17 -3.28
N PRO A 573 -25.50 -31.94 -3.17
CA PRO A 573 -25.62 -33.37 -3.52
C PRO A 573 -25.56 -33.63 -5.03
N GLN A 574 -25.74 -32.59 -5.85
CA GLN A 574 -25.53 -32.59 -7.29
C GLN A 574 -24.85 -31.31 -7.73
N PRO A 575 -23.95 -31.35 -8.72
CA PRO A 575 -23.29 -30.17 -9.26
C PRO A 575 -24.31 -29.12 -9.76
N ARG A 576 -24.31 -27.90 -9.21
CA ARG A 576 -25.29 -26.87 -9.57
C ARG A 576 -24.81 -25.45 -9.32
N TRP A 577 -25.34 -24.52 -10.11
CA TRP A 577 -25.18 -23.09 -9.89
C TRP A 577 -26.30 -22.59 -8.98
N PHE A 578 -25.97 -21.63 -8.14
CA PHE A 578 -26.94 -20.93 -7.31
C PHE A 578 -26.76 -19.42 -7.43
N LEU A 579 -27.84 -18.69 -7.15
CA LEU A 579 -27.88 -17.24 -7.02
C LEU A 579 -28.85 -16.90 -5.88
N GLY A 580 -28.55 -15.87 -5.10
CA GLY A 580 -29.52 -15.46 -4.09
C GLY A 580 -29.09 -14.27 -3.25
N PRO A 581 -30.01 -13.76 -2.40
CA PRO A 581 -29.72 -12.68 -1.48
C PRO A 581 -28.80 -13.15 -0.35
N TYR A 582 -28.02 -12.19 0.14
CA TYR A 582 -27.04 -12.37 1.20
C TYR A 582 -27.12 -11.22 2.18
N LEU A 583 -27.22 -11.53 3.46
CA LEU A 583 -27.21 -10.58 4.56
C LEU A 583 -26.10 -10.96 5.54
N THR A 584 -25.25 -10.01 5.87
CA THR A 584 -24.29 -10.14 6.96
C THR A 584 -24.53 -9.03 7.98
N THR A 585 -24.61 -9.40 9.24
CA THR A 585 -24.67 -8.47 10.37
C THR A 585 -23.54 -8.77 11.33
N GLY A 586 -22.97 -7.76 11.95
CA GLY A 586 -21.90 -8.01 12.90
C GLY A 586 -21.74 -6.92 13.95
N VAL A 587 -21.16 -7.34 15.06
CA VAL A 587 -20.76 -6.48 16.18
C VAL A 587 -19.30 -6.76 16.48
N VAL A 588 -18.51 -5.70 16.59
CA VAL A 588 -17.11 -5.72 16.96
C VAL A 588 -16.94 -4.94 18.26
N VAL A 589 -16.40 -5.56 19.28
CA VAL A 589 -16.18 -4.96 20.60
C VAL A 589 -14.68 -4.95 20.90
N GLN A 590 -14.09 -3.79 21.08
CA GLN A 590 -12.74 -3.64 21.60
C GLN A 590 -12.79 -3.72 23.12
N VAL A 591 -12.53 -4.92 23.67
CA VAL A 591 -12.60 -5.17 25.12
C VAL A 591 -11.41 -4.54 25.84
N ALA A 592 -10.21 -4.69 25.28
CA ALA A 592 -8.96 -4.06 25.71
C ALA A 592 -8.07 -3.81 24.48
N GLN A 593 -6.97 -3.10 24.61
CA GLN A 593 -6.07 -2.84 23.47
C GLN A 593 -5.64 -4.12 22.73
N THR A 594 -5.45 -5.20 23.48
CA THR A 594 -5.01 -6.50 22.96
C THR A 594 -6.13 -7.53 22.83
N VAL A 595 -7.37 -7.22 23.22
CA VAL A 595 -8.50 -8.17 23.24
C VAL A 595 -9.66 -7.63 22.46
N LYS A 596 -10.10 -8.37 21.47
CA LYS A 596 -11.24 -8.03 20.61
C LYS A 596 -12.26 -9.18 20.60
N PHE A 597 -13.52 -8.83 20.64
CA PHE A 597 -14.62 -9.77 20.52
C PHE A 597 -15.49 -9.40 19.31
N THR A 598 -15.82 -10.39 18.50
CA THR A 598 -16.71 -10.19 17.35
C THR A 598 -17.85 -11.19 17.38
N ILE A 599 -19.05 -10.75 16.98
CA ILE A 599 -20.18 -11.62 16.66
C ILE A 599 -20.59 -11.29 15.24
N GLU A 600 -20.68 -12.30 14.38
CA GLU A 600 -21.13 -12.15 13.00
C GLU A 600 -22.24 -13.14 12.70
N GLY A 601 -23.36 -12.64 12.21
CA GLY A 601 -24.46 -13.43 11.68
C GLY A 601 -24.50 -13.33 10.16
N VAL A 602 -24.57 -14.46 9.49
CA VAL A 602 -24.72 -14.57 8.05
C VAL A 602 -26.03 -15.28 7.77
N ARG A 603 -26.84 -14.71 6.89
CA ARG A 603 -28.06 -15.33 6.37
C ARG A 603 -28.07 -15.27 4.86
N SER A 604 -28.25 -16.41 4.21
CA SER A 604 -28.36 -16.47 2.76
C SER A 604 -29.46 -17.40 2.30
N ARG A 605 -30.02 -17.07 1.14
CA ARG A 605 -30.98 -17.92 0.44
C ARG A 605 -30.47 -18.21 -0.94
N GLU A 606 -30.37 -19.47 -1.29
CA GLU A 606 -29.83 -19.95 -2.56
C GLU A 606 -30.96 -20.47 -3.43
N PHE A 607 -31.22 -19.77 -4.54
CA PHE A 607 -32.16 -20.18 -5.56
C PHE A 607 -31.39 -20.99 -6.61
N GLU A 608 -31.82 -22.18 -6.83
CA GLU A 608 -31.28 -23.06 -7.85
C GLU A 608 -32.11 -22.98 -9.13
N LEU A 609 -31.49 -23.23 -10.28
CA LEU A 609 -32.21 -23.26 -11.56
C LEU A 609 -33.32 -24.32 -11.61
N THR A 610 -33.31 -25.26 -10.66
CA THR A 610 -34.23 -26.43 -10.58
C THR A 610 -35.33 -26.34 -9.51
N LYS A 611 -35.49 -25.21 -8.82
CA LYS A 611 -36.57 -24.92 -7.86
C LYS A 611 -36.36 -25.20 -6.38
N GLU A 612 -35.25 -25.74 -5.92
CA GLU A 612 -35.07 -25.91 -4.48
C GLU A 612 -34.47 -24.63 -3.85
N LEU A 613 -35.08 -24.19 -2.74
CA LEU A 613 -34.57 -23.09 -1.94
C LEU A 613 -33.73 -23.66 -0.80
N THR A 614 -32.44 -23.38 -0.81
CA THR A 614 -31.55 -23.70 0.31
C THR A 614 -31.34 -22.48 1.18
N GLU A 615 -31.62 -22.59 2.47
CA GLU A 615 -31.34 -21.55 3.47
C GLU A 615 -30.06 -21.92 4.24
N ARG A 616 -29.11 -20.99 4.30
CA ARG A 616 -27.89 -21.13 5.08
C ARG A 616 -27.77 -19.98 6.07
N ASP A 617 -27.83 -20.34 7.34
CA ASP A 617 -27.70 -19.40 8.45
C ASP A 617 -26.51 -19.82 9.30
N ALA A 618 -25.67 -18.85 9.66
CA ALA A 618 -24.55 -19.08 10.57
C ALA A 618 -24.40 -17.91 11.52
N LEU A 619 -24.10 -18.20 12.78
CA LEU A 619 -23.71 -17.22 13.79
C LEU A 619 -22.31 -17.60 14.28
N THR A 620 -21.36 -16.68 14.19
CA THR A 620 -19.98 -16.89 14.61
C THR A 620 -19.59 -15.87 15.67
N GLY A 621 -19.15 -16.32 16.82
CA GLY A 621 -18.50 -15.51 17.84
C GLY A 621 -17.02 -15.78 17.88
N THR A 622 -16.18 -14.75 17.91
CA THR A 622 -14.73 -14.88 17.99
C THR A 622 -14.17 -13.96 19.07
N LEU A 623 -13.43 -14.52 20.03
CA LEU A 623 -12.61 -13.79 20.98
C LEU A 623 -11.16 -13.92 20.53
N ALA A 624 -10.52 -12.82 20.21
CA ALA A 624 -9.13 -12.76 19.80
C ALA A 624 -8.30 -12.01 20.85
N TRP A 625 -7.17 -12.59 21.23
CA TRP A 625 -6.20 -12.00 22.13
C TRP A 625 -4.83 -11.92 21.46
N SER A 626 -4.36 -10.71 21.19
CA SER A 626 -3.00 -10.45 20.72
C SER A 626 -2.03 -10.57 21.92
N ILE A 627 -1.29 -11.67 21.96
CA ILE A 627 -0.33 -11.98 23.05
C ILE A 627 0.92 -11.11 22.88
N SER A 628 1.34 -10.90 21.64
CA SER A 628 2.47 -10.05 21.25
C SER A 628 2.21 -9.41 19.88
N GLY A 629 3.14 -8.59 19.39
CA GLY A 629 3.02 -7.96 18.06
C GLY A 629 2.98 -8.96 16.91
N ASP A 630 3.36 -10.22 17.14
CA ASP A 630 3.44 -11.28 16.11
C ASP A 630 2.66 -12.55 16.46
N SER A 631 1.88 -12.56 17.55
CA SER A 631 1.20 -13.77 18.03
C SER A 631 -0.18 -13.47 18.58
N GLU A 632 -1.15 -14.31 18.24
CA GLU A 632 -2.53 -14.21 18.73
C GLU A 632 -3.11 -15.57 19.12
N LEU A 633 -4.06 -15.55 20.05
CA LEU A 633 -4.91 -16.68 20.41
C LEU A 633 -6.34 -16.34 20.05
N LYS A 634 -7.02 -17.23 19.35
CA LYS A 634 -8.43 -17.09 18.95
C LYS A 634 -9.26 -18.22 19.50
N LEU A 635 -10.36 -17.86 20.18
CA LEU A 635 -11.44 -18.78 20.53
C LEU A 635 -12.64 -18.43 19.63
N THR A 636 -13.04 -19.37 18.78
CA THR A 636 -14.17 -19.20 17.86
C THR A 636 -15.25 -20.20 18.20
N ALA A 637 -16.49 -19.74 18.30
CA ALA A 637 -17.68 -20.58 18.41
C ALA A 637 -18.61 -20.27 17.24
N ARG A 638 -19.06 -21.30 16.53
CA ARG A 638 -19.92 -21.16 15.36
C ARG A 638 -21.16 -22.04 15.53
N TRP A 639 -22.30 -21.46 15.30
CA TRP A 639 -23.60 -22.12 15.28
C TRP A 639 -24.18 -22.08 13.87
N ARG A 640 -24.65 -23.21 13.42
CA ARG A 640 -25.30 -23.41 12.12
C ARG A 640 -26.62 -24.18 12.32
N LYS A 641 -27.41 -24.29 11.27
CA LYS A 641 -28.70 -24.98 11.32
C LYS A 641 -28.61 -26.42 11.87
N HIS A 642 -27.55 -27.14 11.53
CA HIS A 642 -27.39 -28.56 11.84
C HIS A 642 -26.41 -28.83 13.00
N GLY A 643 -25.65 -27.86 13.46
CA GLY A 643 -24.72 -28.08 14.55
C GLY A 643 -23.99 -26.86 15.06
N ALA A 644 -23.20 -27.10 16.10
CA ALA A 644 -22.31 -26.11 16.68
C ALA A 644 -20.88 -26.63 16.72
N GLU A 645 -19.94 -25.73 16.58
CA GLU A 645 -18.51 -26.03 16.70
C GLU A 645 -17.76 -24.98 17.51
N GLY A 646 -16.71 -25.40 18.19
CA GLY A 646 -15.80 -24.52 18.92
C GLY A 646 -14.35 -24.82 18.58
N THR A 647 -13.56 -23.80 18.30
CA THR A 647 -12.14 -23.92 17.94
C THR A 647 -11.29 -23.01 18.82
N LEU A 648 -10.19 -23.53 19.35
CA LEU A 648 -9.11 -22.75 19.95
C LEU A 648 -7.89 -22.84 19.06
N ALA A 649 -7.40 -21.72 18.55
CA ALA A 649 -6.27 -21.66 17.64
C ALA A 649 -5.22 -20.65 18.10
N PHE A 650 -3.94 -21.02 17.98
CA PHE A 650 -2.80 -20.13 18.13
C PHE A 650 -2.29 -19.73 16.75
N GLY A 651 -2.16 -18.44 16.50
CA GLY A 651 -1.66 -17.86 15.27
C GLY A 651 -0.34 -17.13 15.49
N ARG A 652 0.57 -17.27 14.53
CA ARG A 652 1.82 -16.52 14.48
C ARG A 652 1.93 -15.78 13.14
N TYR A 653 2.31 -14.51 13.24
CA TYR A 653 2.58 -13.63 12.12
C TYR A 653 4.08 -13.62 11.76
N TYR A 654 4.42 -13.52 10.49
CA TYR A 654 5.81 -13.53 10.01
C TYR A 654 5.98 -12.82 8.65
#